data_7032a680fb0eae5f2a09468f078cfe55
#
_entry.id   7032a680fb0eae5f2a09468f078cfe55
#
_cell.length_a   1.000
_cell.length_b   1.000
_cell.length_c   1.000
_cell.angle_alpha   90.00
_cell.angle_beta   90.00
_cell.angle_gamma   90.00
#
_symmetry.space_group_name_H-M   'P 1'
#
loop_
_entity.id
_entity.type
_entity.pdbx_description
1 polymer ?
#
loop_
_entity_poly.entity_id
_entity_poly.type
_entity_poly.pdbx_seq_one_letter_code
_entity_poly.pdbx_strand_id
1 'polypeptide(L)'
;MRPILLFLLLATTSFAADFPALHNSEPGNPEPMSPQEALAALKMPEGFSATLFAAEPDVQNPIGLSWDTKGRMWVAENYTYAERQKRFDLSLKDRVIILEDADWDGVAESRKVFTDQVQMLSSVEVGRGGVWLMCPPQLLFIPDANGDDIPDGPPEVMLDGFTVAEANYHNFANGLRLAPDGWLYGRCGHSCPGNLGVPGTPTEKRVPMKGGIWRYHPDKRLVEVLTHGTTNPWGHDWDANGEMFFINTVTGHLWHLIHGAHLVDSNTPNPLIYEKLDTIADHYHYDRSGKWSDSRDGKANHLGGGHAHIGMMIYQAEQWPEAYRNKLFTLNMHGRRANVERLERNGSGYVGRHESDVFLSDDPWFRGIEISTGPDGSGFILDWSDTGECHEHTGVHRTSGRIFRVSYGKPDKPTQPFAWRKPWPKADLESENEHARALAIRERVQFSPIDAITGPMPGAVYPDLTFDPVAMAKGEESPFVRLNLASVLQRLPLAKRADLALALLSHEGDAEDPFLPSLVWYGISPLAKEIPADLVKIAGVSKWPVLNRWIARSIAPQPEALDALLSVNSSDAVVEGMRDAFKGIRKAPKPAKWDAVAAMSTSPFVRELSILFGDGRALDEVKAIALDDKVELPAREAALKTLIESRPPDLRALCEKLLEVRGLGVVAARGLALSEDPAIGVRLAKAYRKFSQQERTTLLDTLVARPAFAKALLDEMASGAIAKADLTSFHARQIRGFEDEALTKQLSEVWGELRESAADKKALVEKLKG
;
A
#
# COMPACT_ATOMS: atom_id res chain seq x y z
N MET A 1 38.32 45.89 -55.16
CA MET A 1 37.05 46.15 -54.53
C MET A 1 36.45 44.83 -54.08
N ARG A 2 36.50 44.56 -52.79
CA ARG A 2 35.87 43.36 -52.17
C ARG A 2 34.57 43.84 -51.53
N PRO A 3 33.45 43.14 -51.68
CA PRO A 3 32.22 43.50 -50.98
C PRO A 3 32.28 43.00 -49.55
N ILE A 4 31.98 43.92 -48.61
CA ILE A 4 31.77 43.59 -47.19
C ILE A 4 30.31 43.10 -47.07
N LEU A 5 30.12 41.83 -46.70
CA LEU A 5 28.82 41.26 -46.31
C LEU A 5 28.55 41.64 -44.86
N LEU A 6 27.55 42.50 -44.68
CA LEU A 6 27.02 42.86 -43.36
C LEU A 6 26.03 41.78 -42.90
N PHE A 7 26.38 40.96 -41.91
CA PHE A 7 25.47 40.06 -41.26
C PHE A 7 24.62 40.84 -40.24
N LEU A 8 23.34 41.05 -40.54
CA LEU A 8 22.36 41.50 -39.54
C LEU A 8 22.06 40.30 -38.62
N LEU A 9 22.52 40.33 -37.36
CA LEU A 9 22.01 39.51 -36.30
C LEU A 9 20.59 40.01 -35.94
N LEU A 10 19.57 39.31 -36.38
CA LEU A 10 18.23 39.43 -35.82
C LEU A 10 18.25 38.80 -34.43
N ALA A 11 18.34 39.60 -33.38
CA ALA A 11 18.01 39.20 -32.02
C ALA A 11 16.51 38.93 -31.97
N THR A 12 16.12 37.66 -32.01
CA THR A 12 14.76 37.25 -31.65
C THR A 12 14.64 37.41 -30.13
N THR A 13 14.04 38.52 -29.69
CA THR A 13 13.54 38.65 -28.34
C THR A 13 12.41 37.62 -28.19
N SER A 14 12.69 36.47 -27.59
CA SER A 14 11.67 35.56 -27.09
C SER A 14 10.98 36.31 -25.94
N PHE A 15 9.77 36.81 -26.18
CA PHE A 15 8.92 37.19 -25.07
C PHE A 15 8.61 35.92 -24.29
N ALA A 16 9.12 35.79 -23.06
CA ALA A 16 8.62 34.81 -22.12
C ALA A 16 7.11 35.05 -22.01
N ALA A 17 6.31 34.02 -22.27
CA ALA A 17 4.87 34.13 -22.09
C ALA A 17 4.62 34.45 -20.61
N ASP A 18 3.77 35.45 -20.34
CA ASP A 18 3.38 35.82 -18.99
C ASP A 18 2.85 34.58 -18.25
N PHE A 19 3.19 34.43 -16.95
CA PHE A 19 2.68 33.35 -16.11
C PHE A 19 1.14 33.43 -16.11
N PRO A 20 0.44 32.28 -16.30
CA PRO A 20 -1.02 32.29 -16.37
C PRO A 20 -1.64 32.84 -15.09
N ALA A 21 -2.68 33.66 -15.23
CA ALA A 21 -3.42 34.14 -14.07
C ALA A 21 -4.05 32.97 -13.30
N LEU A 22 -3.79 32.93 -12.02
CA LEU A 22 -4.36 31.90 -11.15
C LEU A 22 -5.85 32.16 -10.93
N HIS A 23 -6.60 31.07 -10.81
CA HIS A 23 -8.02 31.11 -10.48
C HIS A 23 -8.38 29.94 -9.56
N ASN A 24 -9.25 30.22 -8.60
CA ASN A 24 -9.83 29.21 -7.73
C ASN A 24 -10.99 28.54 -8.47
N SER A 25 -11.15 27.22 -8.29
CA SER A 25 -12.24 26.45 -8.93
C SER A 25 -13.35 26.04 -7.96
N GLU A 26 -13.28 26.47 -6.72
CA GLU A 26 -14.28 26.20 -5.69
C GLU A 26 -15.59 26.97 -5.92
N PRO A 27 -16.75 26.33 -5.75
CA PRO A 27 -18.02 27.02 -5.85
C PRO A 27 -18.19 28.09 -4.77
N GLY A 28 -18.57 29.30 -5.18
CA GLY A 28 -18.85 30.40 -4.26
C GLY A 28 -17.61 31.17 -3.81
N ASN A 29 -16.43 30.81 -4.30
CA ASN A 29 -15.16 31.47 -3.98
C ASN A 29 -15.01 31.75 -2.48
N PRO A 30 -14.98 30.71 -1.64
CA PRO A 30 -14.83 30.88 -0.20
C PRO A 30 -13.45 31.47 0.13
N GLU A 31 -13.37 32.25 1.20
CA GLU A 31 -12.13 32.88 1.64
C GLU A 31 -11.55 32.12 2.84
N PRO A 32 -10.24 31.83 2.87
CA PRO A 32 -9.55 31.24 4.02
C PRO A 32 -9.44 32.27 5.16
N MET A 33 -9.08 31.81 6.35
CA MET A 33 -8.57 32.68 7.41
C MET A 33 -7.37 33.49 6.88
N SER A 34 -7.16 34.70 7.35
CA SER A 34 -5.91 35.39 7.08
C SER A 34 -4.72 34.58 7.63
N PRO A 35 -3.49 34.75 7.09
CA PRO A 35 -2.32 34.06 7.59
C PRO A 35 -2.09 34.22 9.11
N GLN A 36 -2.36 35.39 9.65
CA GLN A 36 -2.22 35.69 11.08
C GLN A 36 -3.29 34.98 11.93
N GLU A 37 -4.52 34.89 11.46
CA GLU A 37 -5.58 34.15 12.13
C GLU A 37 -5.28 32.66 12.10
N ALA A 38 -4.78 32.12 10.97
CA ALA A 38 -4.37 30.71 10.86
C ALA A 38 -3.19 30.39 11.78
N LEU A 39 -2.20 31.28 11.91
CA LEU A 39 -1.12 31.15 12.88
C LEU A 39 -1.67 31.12 14.32
N ALA A 40 -2.60 31.99 14.66
CA ALA A 40 -3.22 32.04 15.98
C ALA A 40 -4.10 30.81 16.29
N ALA A 41 -4.57 30.12 15.26
CA ALA A 41 -5.35 28.90 15.39
C ALA A 41 -4.50 27.64 15.69
N LEU A 42 -3.16 27.72 15.58
CA LEU A 42 -2.26 26.63 15.93
C LEU A 42 -2.11 26.49 17.45
N LYS A 43 -2.34 25.29 17.96
CA LYS A 43 -2.16 24.92 19.38
C LYS A 43 -0.80 24.28 19.57
N MET A 44 0.08 25.01 20.22
CA MET A 44 1.46 24.58 20.45
C MET A 44 1.61 23.95 21.84
N PRO A 45 2.42 22.90 21.99
CA PRO A 45 2.83 22.40 23.30
C PRO A 45 3.57 23.46 24.11
N GLU A 46 3.64 23.28 25.43
CA GLU A 46 4.35 24.21 26.33
C GLU A 46 5.81 24.42 25.88
N GLY A 47 6.24 25.67 25.80
CA GLY A 47 7.57 26.08 25.39
C GLY A 47 7.78 26.13 23.88
N PHE A 48 6.86 25.61 23.08
CA PHE A 48 6.88 25.75 21.62
C PHE A 48 6.17 27.04 21.16
N SER A 49 6.65 27.60 20.09
CA SER A 49 6.02 28.70 19.36
C SER A 49 6.03 28.42 17.86
N ALA A 50 5.05 28.99 17.17
CA ALA A 50 5.04 29.02 15.71
C ALA A 50 5.23 30.45 15.22
N THR A 51 5.95 30.62 14.10
CA THR A 51 6.03 31.84 13.33
C THR A 51 5.57 31.59 11.92
N LEU A 52 5.05 32.61 11.27
CA LEU A 52 4.66 32.56 9.86
C LEU A 52 5.91 32.81 9.02
N PHE A 53 6.55 31.74 8.53
CA PHE A 53 7.77 31.84 7.75
C PHE A 53 7.51 32.49 6.38
N ALA A 54 6.43 32.09 5.71
CA ALA A 54 5.91 32.72 4.50
C ALA A 54 4.41 32.42 4.36
N ALA A 55 3.70 33.26 3.65
CA ALA A 55 2.29 33.10 3.39
C ALA A 55 1.91 33.71 2.02
N GLU A 56 0.67 33.54 1.66
CA GLU A 56 0.13 34.22 0.47
C GLU A 56 0.27 35.74 0.56
N PRO A 57 0.70 36.44 -0.49
CA PRO A 57 0.87 35.93 -1.87
C PRO A 57 2.27 35.39 -2.18
N ASP A 58 3.22 35.38 -1.24
CA ASP A 58 4.61 35.01 -1.48
C ASP A 58 4.76 33.48 -1.64
N VAL A 59 3.91 32.69 -1.02
CA VAL A 59 3.76 31.25 -1.25
C VAL A 59 2.30 30.91 -1.45
N GLN A 60 2.02 30.08 -2.48
CA GLN A 60 0.66 29.68 -2.82
C GLN A 60 0.64 28.21 -3.24
N ASN A 61 -0.34 27.46 -2.77
CA ASN A 61 -0.56 26.06 -3.11
C ASN A 61 0.72 25.20 -3.02
N PRO A 62 1.49 25.25 -1.90
CA PRO A 62 2.74 24.53 -1.75
C PRO A 62 2.48 23.03 -1.60
N ILE A 63 3.26 22.17 -2.28
CA ILE A 63 3.09 20.71 -2.26
C ILE A 63 4.33 19.95 -1.75
N GLY A 64 5.48 20.57 -1.74
CA GLY A 64 6.71 19.95 -1.27
C GLY A 64 7.82 20.97 -1.10
N LEU A 65 8.80 20.62 -0.29
CA LEU A 65 9.97 21.47 -0.01
C LEU A 65 11.27 20.68 -0.05
N SER A 66 12.35 21.40 -0.30
CA SER A 66 13.74 20.95 -0.11
C SER A 66 14.59 22.09 0.45
N TRP A 67 15.71 21.74 1.08
CA TRP A 67 16.67 22.71 1.61
C TRP A 67 17.97 22.66 0.81
N ASP A 68 18.49 23.82 0.43
CA ASP A 68 19.81 23.88 -0.19
C ASP A 68 20.95 24.01 0.85
N THR A 69 22.18 23.93 0.40
CA THR A 69 23.36 24.05 1.25
C THR A 69 23.59 25.48 1.79
N LYS A 70 22.87 26.46 1.32
CA LYS A 70 22.87 27.84 1.83
C LYS A 70 21.80 28.04 2.91
N GLY A 71 20.92 27.07 3.12
CA GLY A 71 19.82 27.09 4.09
C GLY A 71 18.55 27.75 3.61
N ARG A 72 18.43 27.89 2.32
CA ARG A 72 17.25 28.45 1.73
C ARG A 72 16.24 27.34 1.45
N MET A 73 14.96 27.66 1.58
CA MET A 73 13.89 26.73 1.29
C MET A 73 13.47 26.82 -0.18
N TRP A 74 13.49 25.69 -0.86
CA TRP A 74 12.95 25.53 -2.20
C TRP A 74 11.57 24.92 -2.11
N VAL A 75 10.56 25.55 -2.70
CA VAL A 75 9.16 25.13 -2.59
C VAL A 75 8.59 24.86 -3.97
N ALA A 76 7.94 23.70 -4.10
CA ALA A 76 7.12 23.35 -5.25
C ALA A 76 5.71 23.89 -5.04
N GLU A 77 5.23 24.76 -5.94
CA GLU A 77 3.87 25.28 -5.99
C GLU A 77 3.11 24.57 -7.12
N ASN A 78 2.03 23.84 -6.78
CA ASN A 78 1.27 23.05 -7.75
C ASN A 78 -0.09 23.67 -8.07
N TYR A 79 -0.17 24.49 -9.07
CA TYR A 79 -1.40 25.13 -9.54
C TYR A 79 -2.18 24.29 -10.55
N THR A 80 -1.50 23.32 -11.19
CA THR A 80 -2.13 22.46 -12.20
C THR A 80 -3.04 21.40 -11.60
N TYR A 81 -2.90 21.06 -10.30
CA TYR A 81 -3.83 20.14 -9.65
C TYR A 81 -5.26 20.69 -9.68
N ALA A 82 -6.23 19.85 -10.00
CA ALA A 82 -7.61 20.25 -10.22
C ALA A 82 -8.59 19.23 -9.64
N GLU A 83 -9.86 19.60 -9.62
CA GLU A 83 -10.97 18.74 -9.22
C GLU A 83 -11.04 17.46 -10.06
N ARG A 84 -11.68 16.42 -9.53
CA ARG A 84 -11.73 15.06 -10.07
C ARG A 84 -12.09 14.97 -11.56
N GLN A 85 -12.97 15.81 -12.05
CA GLN A 85 -13.40 15.78 -13.47
C GLN A 85 -12.30 16.21 -14.42
N LYS A 86 -11.48 17.17 -14.00
CA LYS A 86 -10.37 17.75 -14.77
C LYS A 86 -9.04 17.09 -14.47
N ARG A 87 -8.81 16.69 -13.22
CA ARG A 87 -7.58 16.10 -12.66
C ARG A 87 -6.41 17.08 -12.62
N PHE A 88 -6.01 17.60 -13.78
CA PHE A 88 -4.99 18.63 -13.93
C PHE A 88 -5.45 19.67 -14.94
N ASP A 89 -5.32 20.94 -14.55
CA ASP A 89 -5.55 22.07 -15.44
C ASP A 89 -4.27 22.45 -16.17
N LEU A 90 -4.05 21.84 -17.33
CA LEU A 90 -2.86 22.09 -18.12
C LEU A 90 -2.88 23.43 -18.86
N SER A 91 -3.91 24.27 -18.68
CA SER A 91 -3.86 25.68 -19.07
C SER A 91 -3.04 26.52 -18.09
N LEU A 92 -2.79 25.99 -16.87
CA LEU A 92 -1.94 26.58 -15.85
C LEU A 92 -0.51 26.03 -15.93
N LYS A 93 0.38 26.65 -15.18
CA LYS A 93 1.77 26.23 -14.96
C LYS A 93 2.04 26.15 -13.47
N ASP A 94 3.01 25.32 -13.09
CA ASP A 94 3.51 25.20 -11.74
C ASP A 94 4.83 25.95 -11.59
N ARG A 95 5.22 26.26 -10.35
CA ARG A 95 6.45 27.02 -10.08
C ARG A 95 7.31 26.32 -9.04
N VAL A 96 8.62 26.58 -9.14
CA VAL A 96 9.57 26.37 -8.06
C VAL A 96 10.05 27.73 -7.60
N ILE A 97 9.89 28.02 -6.32
CA ILE A 97 10.34 29.26 -5.67
C ILE A 97 11.41 28.98 -4.64
N ILE A 98 12.23 29.99 -4.37
CA ILE A 98 13.28 29.99 -3.35
C ILE A 98 12.90 31.04 -2.32
N LEU A 99 12.83 30.65 -1.05
CA LEU A 99 12.59 31.52 0.10
C LEU A 99 13.85 31.57 0.96
N GLU A 100 14.23 32.76 1.43
CA GLU A 100 15.41 32.98 2.24
C GLU A 100 15.07 33.84 3.46
N ASP A 101 15.43 33.34 4.65
CA ASP A 101 15.43 34.06 5.94
C ASP A 101 16.89 34.46 6.23
N ALA A 102 17.28 35.66 5.80
CA ALA A 102 18.68 36.09 5.81
C ALA A 102 19.18 36.47 7.20
N ASP A 103 18.31 36.97 8.08
CA ASP A 103 18.67 37.41 9.43
C ASP A 103 18.31 36.35 10.50
N TRP A 104 17.61 35.27 10.09
CA TRP A 104 17.23 34.13 10.93
C TRP A 104 16.21 34.47 12.03
N ASP A 105 15.32 35.41 11.76
CA ASP A 105 14.23 35.75 12.66
C ASP A 105 13.02 34.80 12.53
N GLY A 106 12.98 33.98 11.49
CA GLY A 106 11.95 32.99 11.22
C GLY A 106 10.89 33.45 10.23
N VAL A 107 11.18 34.52 9.50
CA VAL A 107 10.38 35.06 8.40
C VAL A 107 11.26 35.14 7.14
N ALA A 108 10.78 34.73 6.00
CA ALA A 108 11.51 34.86 4.76
C ALA A 108 11.40 36.31 4.22
N GLU A 109 12.55 37.00 4.05
CA GLU A 109 12.59 38.36 3.50
C GLU A 109 12.67 38.35 1.98
N SER A 110 13.13 37.27 1.38
CA SER A 110 13.27 37.20 -0.08
C SER A 110 12.55 36.02 -0.69
N ARG A 111 12.03 36.25 -1.88
CA ARG A 111 11.37 35.28 -2.73
C ARG A 111 11.89 35.40 -4.17
N LYS A 112 12.42 34.29 -4.70
CA LYS A 112 12.87 34.20 -6.10
C LYS A 112 12.14 33.06 -6.81
N VAL A 113 11.73 33.26 -8.05
CA VAL A 113 11.23 32.16 -8.90
C VAL A 113 12.41 31.54 -9.62
N PHE A 114 12.62 30.22 -9.45
CA PHE A 114 13.64 29.47 -10.18
C PHE A 114 13.12 29.05 -11.56
N THR A 115 11.92 28.43 -11.58
CA THR A 115 11.22 28.08 -12.84
C THR A 115 9.72 28.16 -12.67
N ASP A 116 9.03 28.55 -13.74
CA ASP A 116 7.57 28.62 -13.84
C ASP A 116 7.07 27.93 -15.14
N GLN A 117 7.89 27.04 -15.72
CA GLN A 117 7.64 26.43 -17.01
C GLN A 117 7.32 24.91 -16.92
N VAL A 118 7.01 24.41 -15.72
CA VAL A 118 6.67 23.00 -15.49
C VAL A 118 5.17 22.81 -15.23
N GLN A 119 4.72 21.58 -15.28
CA GLN A 119 3.33 21.19 -15.01
C GLN A 119 3.30 19.87 -14.25
N MET A 120 2.20 19.60 -13.50
CA MET A 120 2.02 18.40 -12.70
C MET A 120 3.14 18.22 -11.67
N LEU A 121 3.69 19.32 -11.16
CA LEU A 121 4.78 19.34 -10.20
C LEU A 121 4.32 18.79 -8.85
N SER A 122 4.90 17.69 -8.39
CA SER A 122 4.55 17.05 -7.13
C SER A 122 5.67 17.03 -6.10
N SER A 123 6.89 17.40 -6.47
CA SER A 123 8.03 17.47 -5.56
C SER A 123 9.21 18.20 -6.18
N VAL A 124 10.04 18.79 -5.32
CA VAL A 124 11.33 19.42 -5.65
C VAL A 124 12.41 18.85 -4.74
N GLU A 125 13.62 18.66 -5.28
CA GLU A 125 14.83 18.32 -4.53
C GLU A 125 16.04 19.02 -5.15
N VAL A 126 16.93 19.57 -4.31
CA VAL A 126 18.07 20.38 -4.76
C VAL A 126 19.37 19.65 -4.47
N GLY A 127 20.22 19.53 -5.48
CA GLY A 127 21.54 18.93 -5.31
C GLY A 127 22.15 18.39 -6.60
N ARG A 128 23.40 18.00 -6.52
CA ARG A 128 24.17 17.47 -7.66
C ARG A 128 24.25 18.43 -8.87
N GLY A 129 24.34 19.74 -8.60
CA GLY A 129 24.49 20.76 -9.62
C GLY A 129 23.20 21.14 -10.34
N GLY A 130 22.06 21.01 -9.67
CA GLY A 130 20.78 21.45 -10.21
C GLY A 130 19.59 21.04 -9.35
N VAL A 131 18.42 21.05 -9.95
CA VAL A 131 17.11 20.88 -9.31
C VAL A 131 16.37 19.71 -9.94
N TRP A 132 15.97 18.76 -9.11
CA TRP A 132 15.20 17.58 -9.46
C TRP A 132 13.72 17.85 -9.23
N LEU A 133 12.89 17.57 -10.22
CA LEU A 133 11.46 17.81 -10.19
C LEU A 133 10.68 16.53 -10.53
N MET A 134 9.74 16.17 -9.67
CA MET A 134 8.79 15.12 -10.02
C MET A 134 7.58 15.74 -10.70
N CYS A 135 7.48 15.51 -11.99
CA CYS A 135 6.39 15.99 -12.86
C CYS A 135 5.81 14.80 -13.63
N PRO A 136 4.97 13.94 -13.02
CA PRO A 136 4.44 12.76 -13.72
C PRO A 136 3.91 13.10 -15.12
N PRO A 137 4.26 12.32 -16.16
CA PRO A 137 4.88 10.99 -16.13
C PRO A 137 6.43 10.97 -16.06
N GLN A 138 7.10 12.05 -15.71
CA GLN A 138 8.54 12.21 -15.85
C GLN A 138 9.20 12.69 -14.55
N LEU A 139 10.42 12.22 -14.33
CA LEU A 139 11.39 12.83 -13.44
C LEU A 139 12.27 13.76 -14.26
N LEU A 140 12.31 15.03 -13.91
CA LEU A 140 13.06 16.06 -14.59
C LEU A 140 14.27 16.50 -13.77
N PHE A 141 15.33 16.96 -14.46
CA PHE A 141 16.46 17.64 -13.88
C PHE A 141 16.68 18.97 -14.62
N ILE A 142 16.81 20.06 -13.86
CA ILE A 142 17.15 21.37 -14.41
C ILE A 142 18.57 21.71 -13.90
N PRO A 143 19.58 21.83 -14.78
CA PRO A 143 20.92 22.18 -14.37
C PRO A 143 21.03 23.61 -13.85
N ASP A 144 21.79 23.79 -12.78
CA ASP A 144 22.24 25.06 -12.18
C ASP A 144 23.60 24.78 -11.54
N ALA A 145 24.61 24.61 -12.40
CA ALA A 145 25.94 24.14 -12.01
C ALA A 145 26.75 25.21 -11.24
N ASN A 146 26.49 26.49 -11.50
CA ASN A 146 27.16 27.61 -10.83
C ASN A 146 26.44 28.05 -9.55
N GLY A 147 25.19 27.60 -9.31
CA GLY A 147 24.40 27.91 -8.11
C GLY A 147 23.96 29.37 -8.02
N ASP A 148 23.69 30.01 -9.18
CA ASP A 148 23.20 31.39 -9.24
C ASP A 148 21.68 31.50 -9.23
N ASP A 149 20.99 30.36 -9.12
CA ASP A 149 19.54 30.22 -9.11
C ASP A 149 18.88 30.61 -10.45
N ILE A 150 19.61 30.44 -11.54
CA ILE A 150 19.14 30.62 -12.91
C ILE A 150 19.37 29.30 -13.65
N PRO A 151 18.33 28.69 -14.25
CA PRO A 151 18.54 27.47 -15.03
C PRO A 151 19.59 27.62 -16.12
N ASP A 152 20.61 26.74 -16.15
CA ASP A 152 21.64 26.70 -17.19
C ASP A 152 21.12 26.13 -18.52
N GLY A 153 19.92 25.52 -18.50
CA GLY A 153 19.31 24.92 -19.68
C GLY A 153 17.86 24.50 -19.45
N PRO A 154 17.21 23.93 -20.47
CA PRO A 154 15.86 23.41 -20.33
C PRO A 154 15.82 22.15 -19.42
N PRO A 155 14.64 21.80 -18.88
CA PRO A 155 14.48 20.55 -18.12
C PRO A 155 14.87 19.32 -18.94
N GLU A 156 15.70 18.45 -18.35
CA GLU A 156 16.10 17.17 -18.91
C GLU A 156 15.26 16.04 -18.32
N VAL A 157 14.77 15.10 -19.16
CA VAL A 157 14.05 13.94 -18.69
C VAL A 157 15.03 12.86 -18.23
N MET A 158 15.07 12.59 -16.94
CA MET A 158 15.96 11.59 -16.33
C MET A 158 15.32 10.20 -16.26
N LEU A 159 14.03 10.14 -15.92
CA LEU A 159 13.19 8.93 -15.97
C LEU A 159 11.84 9.26 -16.58
N ASP A 160 11.24 8.26 -17.20
CA ASP A 160 9.85 8.29 -17.64
C ASP A 160 9.14 6.97 -17.29
N GLY A 161 7.85 6.86 -17.65
CA GLY A 161 7.06 5.66 -17.43
C GLY A 161 6.22 5.66 -16.15
N PHE A 162 6.20 6.76 -15.41
CA PHE A 162 5.17 6.96 -14.37
C PHE A 162 3.81 7.20 -15.04
N THR A 163 2.72 6.82 -14.37
CA THR A 163 1.37 7.07 -14.87
C THR A 163 0.57 7.93 -13.91
N VAL A 164 -0.55 8.45 -14.41
CA VAL A 164 -1.55 9.16 -13.62
C VAL A 164 -2.90 8.53 -13.87
N ALA A 165 -3.53 8.00 -12.82
CA ALA A 165 -4.81 7.32 -12.89
C ALA A 165 -5.97 8.26 -13.22
N GLU A 166 -7.05 7.71 -13.76
CA GLU A 166 -8.28 8.49 -13.98
C GLU A 166 -9.08 8.70 -12.69
N ALA A 167 -9.11 7.71 -11.80
CA ALA A 167 -9.93 7.74 -10.59
C ALA A 167 -9.18 8.26 -9.35
N ASN A 168 -8.02 7.70 -9.05
CA ASN A 168 -7.20 8.06 -7.88
C ASN A 168 -5.91 8.74 -8.33
N TYR A 169 -6.06 9.82 -9.10
CA TYR A 169 -4.95 10.53 -9.73
C TYR A 169 -3.97 11.13 -8.72
N HIS A 170 -4.41 11.46 -7.51
CA HIS A 170 -3.57 11.91 -6.40
C HIS A 170 -2.58 10.83 -5.87
N ASN A 171 -2.66 9.59 -6.36
CA ASN A 171 -1.68 8.53 -6.07
C ASN A 171 -0.40 8.63 -6.93
N PHE A 172 -0.21 9.70 -7.68
CA PHE A 172 0.93 9.90 -8.58
C PHE A 172 2.27 9.90 -7.84
N ALA A 173 3.36 9.74 -8.60
CA ALA A 173 4.71 9.78 -8.06
C ALA A 173 5.02 11.14 -7.41
N ASN A 174 5.67 11.12 -6.24
CA ASN A 174 5.94 12.30 -5.42
C ASN A 174 7.15 12.07 -4.51
N GLY A 175 7.53 13.10 -3.73
CA GLY A 175 8.42 13.01 -2.58
C GLY A 175 9.87 12.68 -2.91
N LEU A 176 10.52 13.50 -3.71
CA LEU A 176 11.94 13.36 -3.99
C LEU A 176 12.78 13.70 -2.76
N ARG A 177 13.81 12.89 -2.49
CA ARG A 177 14.82 13.12 -1.47
C ARG A 177 16.17 12.51 -1.87
N LEU A 178 17.23 13.30 -1.89
CA LEU A 178 18.60 12.82 -2.03
C LEU A 178 19.08 12.26 -0.69
N ALA A 179 19.53 11.01 -0.69
CA ALA A 179 20.07 10.37 0.50
C ALA A 179 21.61 10.35 0.51
N PRO A 180 22.23 10.16 1.70
CA PRO A 180 23.69 10.09 1.84
C PRO A 180 24.35 8.94 1.04
N ASP A 181 23.60 7.90 0.66
CA ASP A 181 24.06 6.81 -0.19
C ASP A 181 24.20 7.20 -1.69
N GLY A 182 23.83 8.43 -2.02
CA GLY A 182 23.94 8.97 -3.37
C GLY A 182 22.77 8.70 -4.29
N TRP A 183 21.73 8.05 -3.81
CA TRP A 183 20.49 7.82 -4.54
C TRP A 183 19.45 8.92 -4.30
N LEU A 184 18.68 9.20 -5.33
CA LEU A 184 17.46 9.99 -5.26
C LEU A 184 16.27 9.03 -5.04
N TYR A 185 15.59 9.17 -3.93
CA TYR A 185 14.43 8.36 -3.58
C TYR A 185 13.14 9.08 -3.95
N GLY A 186 12.11 8.28 -4.24
CA GLY A 186 10.75 8.73 -4.47
C GLY A 186 9.75 7.64 -4.15
N ARG A 187 8.48 7.99 -4.17
CA ARG A 187 7.36 7.13 -3.81
C ARG A 187 6.24 7.25 -4.83
N CYS A 188 5.36 6.24 -4.89
CA CYS A 188 4.20 6.25 -5.78
C CYS A 188 3.09 5.38 -5.22
N GLY A 189 1.85 5.79 -5.38
CA GLY A 189 0.70 5.00 -4.97
C GLY A 189 0.31 3.92 -5.98
N HIS A 190 -0.39 2.90 -5.51
CA HIS A 190 -0.70 1.70 -6.29
C HIS A 190 -1.67 1.94 -7.47
N SER A 191 -2.46 3.02 -7.40
CA SER A 191 -3.41 3.37 -8.46
C SER A 191 -2.73 4.01 -9.67
N CYS A 192 -1.48 4.45 -9.53
CA CYS A 192 -0.66 5.02 -10.60
C CYS A 192 0.53 4.10 -10.91
N PRO A 193 0.29 2.90 -11.45
CA PRO A 193 1.38 1.97 -11.77
C PRO A 193 2.31 2.60 -12.80
N GLY A 194 3.57 2.14 -12.82
CA GLY A 194 4.58 2.60 -13.76
C GLY A 194 5.34 1.45 -14.40
N ASN A 195 6.05 1.78 -15.47
CA ASN A 195 7.08 0.94 -16.08
C ASN A 195 8.30 1.82 -16.32
N LEU A 196 9.15 1.94 -15.30
CA LEU A 196 10.14 2.98 -15.15
C LEU A 196 11.40 2.70 -15.97
N GLY A 197 11.95 3.73 -16.58
CA GLY A 197 13.22 3.63 -17.30
C GLY A 197 13.78 5.01 -17.67
N VAL A 198 15.07 5.02 -17.99
CA VAL A 198 15.68 6.16 -18.66
C VAL A 198 15.06 6.30 -20.06
N PRO A 199 14.83 7.50 -20.60
CA PRO A 199 14.29 7.68 -21.94
C PRO A 199 15.01 6.82 -22.99
N GLY A 200 14.22 6.14 -23.83
CA GLY A 200 14.75 5.20 -24.83
C GLY A 200 14.96 3.76 -24.35
N THR A 201 14.76 3.47 -23.05
CA THR A 201 14.79 2.09 -22.54
C THR A 201 13.66 1.26 -23.16
N PRO A 202 13.96 0.10 -23.80
CA PRO A 202 12.94 -0.79 -24.31
C PRO A 202 11.97 -1.27 -23.21
N THR A 203 10.69 -1.46 -23.56
CA THR A 203 9.61 -1.79 -22.60
C THR A 203 9.93 -3.02 -21.76
N GLU A 204 10.52 -4.06 -22.34
CA GLU A 204 10.86 -5.31 -21.68
C GLU A 204 12.06 -5.21 -20.71
N LYS A 205 12.79 -4.08 -20.75
CA LYS A 205 13.93 -3.79 -19.85
C LYS A 205 13.58 -2.75 -18.77
N ARG A 206 12.37 -2.22 -18.81
CA ARG A 206 11.91 -1.24 -17.81
C ARG A 206 11.52 -1.94 -16.52
N VAL A 207 11.58 -1.21 -15.42
CA VAL A 207 11.26 -1.71 -14.09
C VAL A 207 9.77 -1.47 -13.79
N PRO A 208 8.96 -2.54 -13.68
CA PRO A 208 7.55 -2.39 -13.34
C PRO A 208 7.37 -1.93 -11.89
N MET A 209 6.44 -1.00 -11.69
CA MET A 209 6.09 -0.49 -10.35
C MET A 209 4.57 -0.46 -10.16
N LYS A 210 4.12 -0.91 -9.00
CA LYS A 210 2.72 -0.81 -8.58
C LYS A 210 2.64 -0.44 -7.10
N GLY A 211 2.80 0.85 -6.84
CA GLY A 211 2.95 1.38 -5.49
C GLY A 211 4.31 1.08 -4.86
N GLY A 212 4.64 1.78 -3.78
CA GLY A 212 5.86 1.58 -3.01
C GLY A 212 6.92 2.67 -3.19
N ILE A 213 8.12 2.32 -2.81
CA ILE A 213 9.30 3.20 -2.83
C ILE A 213 10.22 2.79 -3.98
N TRP A 214 10.62 3.77 -4.75
CA TRP A 214 11.61 3.64 -5.82
C TRP A 214 12.81 4.55 -5.56
N ARG A 215 13.93 4.28 -6.23
CA ARG A 215 15.11 5.15 -6.20
C ARG A 215 15.80 5.21 -7.56
N TYR A 216 16.49 6.30 -7.81
CA TYR A 216 17.28 6.55 -9.01
C TYR A 216 18.69 6.97 -8.65
N HIS A 217 19.70 6.34 -9.27
CA HIS A 217 21.10 6.74 -9.10
C HIS A 217 21.51 7.66 -10.25
N PRO A 218 21.77 8.96 -10.00
CA PRO A 218 22.04 9.92 -11.07
C PRO A 218 23.24 9.56 -11.95
N ASP A 219 24.38 9.22 -11.34
CA ASP A 219 25.61 8.95 -12.09
C ASP A 219 25.56 7.62 -12.86
N LYS A 220 24.86 6.61 -12.35
CA LYS A 220 24.71 5.30 -12.98
C LYS A 220 23.52 5.22 -13.93
N ARG A 221 22.63 6.21 -13.86
CA ARG A 221 21.35 6.24 -14.60
C ARG A 221 20.55 4.95 -14.41
N LEU A 222 20.51 4.47 -13.16
CA LEU A 222 19.89 3.22 -12.75
C LEU A 222 18.64 3.50 -11.90
N VAL A 223 17.53 2.86 -12.20
CA VAL A 223 16.30 2.91 -11.40
C VAL A 223 16.03 1.56 -10.75
N GLU A 224 15.58 1.56 -9.51
CA GLU A 224 15.10 0.39 -8.77
C GLU A 224 13.76 0.68 -8.10
N VAL A 225 12.93 -0.35 -7.95
CA VAL A 225 11.75 -0.37 -7.08
C VAL A 225 12.10 -1.21 -5.86
N LEU A 226 12.15 -0.58 -4.68
CA LEU A 226 12.65 -1.22 -3.46
C LEU A 226 11.60 -2.01 -2.71
N THR A 227 10.33 -1.58 -2.80
CA THR A 227 9.18 -2.27 -2.20
C THR A 227 8.01 -2.27 -3.16
N HIS A 228 7.14 -3.25 -3.03
CA HIS A 228 5.92 -3.37 -3.81
C HIS A 228 4.71 -3.32 -2.91
N GLY A 229 3.68 -2.59 -3.30
CA GLY A 229 2.45 -2.40 -2.52
C GLY A 229 2.35 -1.03 -1.89
N THR A 230 1.65 -0.92 -0.79
CA THR A 230 1.10 0.30 -0.19
C THR A 230 0.04 0.99 -1.05
N THR A 231 -0.81 1.81 -0.42
CA THR A 231 -1.92 2.43 -1.14
C THR A 231 -1.51 3.76 -1.76
N ASN A 232 -1.00 4.68 -0.95
CA ASN A 232 -0.69 6.04 -1.36
C ASN A 232 0.34 6.68 -0.40
N PRO A 233 1.65 6.41 -0.57
CA PRO A 233 2.68 6.96 0.30
C PRO A 233 2.92 8.45 0.01
N TRP A 234 2.91 9.28 1.07
CA TRP A 234 3.06 10.73 1.01
C TRP A 234 4.02 11.30 2.06
N GLY A 235 4.96 10.54 2.55
CA GLY A 235 6.01 10.98 3.46
C GLY A 235 7.03 9.89 3.67
N HIS A 236 8.31 10.23 3.72
CA HIS A 236 9.40 9.35 4.11
C HIS A 236 10.56 10.12 4.69
N ASP A 237 11.28 9.50 5.60
CA ASP A 237 12.50 10.04 6.18
C ASP A 237 13.38 8.92 6.75
N TRP A 238 14.62 9.24 7.09
CA TRP A 238 15.58 8.31 7.67
C TRP A 238 15.86 8.67 9.12
N ASP A 239 16.04 7.66 9.94
CA ASP A 239 16.59 7.83 11.28
C ASP A 239 18.11 8.09 11.24
N ALA A 240 18.71 8.30 12.41
CA ALA A 240 20.15 8.54 12.53
C ALA A 240 21.02 7.32 12.16
N ASN A 241 20.41 6.15 12.01
CA ASN A 241 21.08 4.91 11.64
C ASN A 241 20.99 4.61 10.13
N GLY A 242 20.28 5.46 9.37
CA GLY A 242 20.04 5.25 7.95
C GLY A 242 18.90 4.27 7.65
N GLU A 243 18.04 4.00 8.64
CA GLU A 243 16.81 3.25 8.41
C GLU A 243 15.70 4.16 7.92
N MET A 244 15.12 3.80 6.79
CA MET A 244 14.05 4.59 6.18
C MET A 244 12.69 4.13 6.68
N PHE A 245 11.88 5.09 7.05
CA PHE A 245 10.46 4.89 7.33
C PHE A 245 9.63 5.72 6.37
N PHE A 246 8.40 5.29 6.14
CA PHE A 246 7.48 6.05 5.30
C PHE A 246 6.04 5.89 5.77
N ILE A 247 5.22 6.85 5.43
CA ILE A 247 3.81 6.87 5.77
C ILE A 247 2.95 6.60 4.54
N ASN A 248 1.74 6.14 4.80
CA ASN A 248 0.78 5.79 3.77
C ASN A 248 -0.62 6.29 4.14
N THR A 249 -1.32 6.79 3.16
CA THR A 249 -2.72 7.20 3.30
C THR A 249 -3.65 6.01 3.12
N VAL A 250 -4.70 5.93 3.94
CA VAL A 250 -5.82 5.00 3.99
C VAL A 250 -5.53 3.70 4.76
N THR A 251 -4.65 2.83 4.31
CA THR A 251 -4.44 1.51 4.91
C THR A 251 -3.12 1.48 5.66
N GLY A 252 -3.16 1.38 6.99
CA GLY A 252 -1.98 1.37 7.85
C GLY A 252 -1.07 2.57 7.57
N HIS A 253 -0.78 3.40 8.54
CA HIS A 253 -0.15 4.68 8.24
C HIS A 253 1.37 4.63 8.26
N LEU A 254 2.02 3.68 8.97
CA LEU A 254 3.46 3.68 9.20
C LEU A 254 4.12 2.40 8.73
N TRP A 255 5.25 2.53 8.03
CA TRP A 255 5.97 1.44 7.40
C TRP A 255 7.48 1.58 7.56
N HIS A 256 8.17 0.45 7.74
CA HIS A 256 9.63 0.36 7.64
C HIS A 256 10.02 -0.06 6.22
N LEU A 257 10.97 0.63 5.60
CA LEU A 257 11.50 0.25 4.30
C LEU A 257 12.42 -0.97 4.44
N ILE A 258 11.96 -2.11 3.98
CA ILE A 258 12.75 -3.33 3.85
C ILE A 258 12.91 -3.63 2.36
N HIS A 259 14.13 -3.67 1.86
CA HIS A 259 14.37 -3.88 0.44
C HIS A 259 13.83 -5.24 -0.02
N GLY A 260 12.99 -5.24 -1.04
CA GLY A 260 12.30 -6.43 -1.56
C GLY A 260 11.01 -6.81 -0.82
N ALA A 261 10.54 -5.99 0.12
CA ALA A 261 9.29 -6.26 0.82
C ALA A 261 8.07 -6.14 -0.10
N HIS A 262 7.11 -7.06 0.07
CA HIS A 262 5.78 -6.99 -0.52
C HIS A 262 4.80 -6.54 0.55
N LEU A 263 4.15 -5.41 0.33
CA LEU A 263 3.36 -4.70 1.33
C LEU A 263 1.86 -4.79 1.04
N VAL A 264 1.05 -4.78 2.09
CA VAL A 264 -0.41 -4.69 2.00
C VAL A 264 -0.82 -3.38 1.32
N ASP A 265 -1.82 -3.44 0.47
CA ASP A 265 -2.48 -2.29 -0.13
C ASP A 265 -4.01 -2.37 0.09
N SER A 266 -4.76 -1.34 -0.29
CA SER A 266 -6.22 -1.29 -0.09
C SER A 266 -7.00 -2.37 -0.85
N ASN A 267 -6.38 -3.03 -1.84
CA ASN A 267 -6.97 -4.12 -2.61
C ASN A 267 -6.53 -5.51 -2.14
N THR A 268 -5.69 -5.59 -1.11
CA THR A 268 -5.25 -6.87 -0.57
C THR A 268 -6.40 -7.55 0.16
N PRO A 269 -6.74 -8.81 -0.19
CA PRO A 269 -7.79 -9.56 0.51
C PRO A 269 -7.46 -9.76 1.98
N ASN A 270 -8.49 -9.80 2.82
CA ASN A 270 -8.37 -10.18 4.23
C ASN A 270 -9.19 -11.47 4.46
N PRO A 271 -8.60 -12.60 4.97
CA PRO A 271 -7.22 -12.70 5.44
C PRO A 271 -6.20 -12.66 4.29
N LEU A 272 -4.98 -12.27 4.60
CA LEU A 272 -3.87 -12.21 3.64
C LEU A 272 -3.54 -13.61 3.11
N ILE A 273 -3.53 -13.77 1.78
CA ILE A 273 -3.23 -15.04 1.12
C ILE A 273 -1.89 -15.03 0.38
N TYR A 274 -1.20 -13.88 0.35
CA TYR A 274 0.03 -13.66 -0.41
C TYR A 274 1.21 -13.26 0.47
N GLU A 275 1.15 -13.52 1.78
CA GLU A 275 2.26 -13.27 2.72
C GLU A 275 2.82 -11.84 2.63
N LYS A 276 1.95 -10.86 2.49
CA LYS A 276 2.34 -9.45 2.49
C LYS A 276 2.54 -8.94 3.92
N LEU A 277 3.56 -8.10 4.08
CA LEU A 277 3.78 -7.39 5.34
C LEU A 277 2.73 -6.30 5.54
N ASP A 278 2.24 -6.15 6.77
CA ASP A 278 1.30 -5.10 7.18
C ASP A 278 2.06 -3.91 7.78
N THR A 279 1.34 -2.85 8.12
CA THR A 279 1.86 -1.67 8.82
C THR A 279 2.62 -2.05 10.08
N ILE A 280 3.65 -1.30 10.40
CA ILE A 280 4.40 -1.46 11.67
C ILE A 280 3.77 -0.70 12.84
N ALA A 281 2.72 0.11 12.61
CA ALA A 281 1.99 0.77 13.69
C ALA A 281 1.17 -0.25 14.49
N ASP A 282 1.23 -0.17 15.82
CA ASP A 282 0.43 -1.03 16.71
C ASP A 282 -0.99 -0.49 16.96
N HIS A 283 -1.35 0.58 16.30
CA HIS A 283 -2.61 1.32 16.47
C HIS A 283 -3.13 1.84 15.12
N TYR A 284 -4.35 2.40 15.12
CA TYR A 284 -4.98 3.02 13.95
C TYR A 284 -5.54 4.38 14.31
N HIS A 285 -5.45 5.33 13.39
CA HIS A 285 -6.01 6.67 13.51
C HIS A 285 -7.42 6.80 12.91
N TYR A 286 -8.05 5.69 12.57
CA TYR A 286 -9.45 5.60 12.11
C TYR A 286 -9.97 4.19 12.31
N ASP A 287 -11.31 4.03 12.29
CA ASP A 287 -11.94 2.72 12.40
C ASP A 287 -11.86 1.95 11.07
N ARG A 288 -11.00 0.92 11.02
CA ARG A 288 -10.83 0.07 9.82
C ARG A 288 -12.05 -0.79 9.49
N SER A 289 -12.98 -0.98 10.40
CA SER A 289 -14.24 -1.69 10.16
C SER A 289 -15.33 -0.79 9.55
N GLY A 290 -15.16 0.55 9.67
CA GLY A 290 -16.03 1.56 9.11
C GLY A 290 -15.70 1.92 7.66
N LYS A 291 -16.41 2.91 7.14
CA LYS A 291 -16.06 3.52 5.84
C LYS A 291 -14.93 4.51 6.05
N TRP A 292 -13.94 4.55 5.16
CA TRP A 292 -12.85 5.52 5.22
C TRP A 292 -13.35 6.98 5.25
N SER A 293 -14.49 7.28 4.62
CA SER A 293 -15.15 8.58 4.70
C SER A 293 -15.60 8.97 6.11
N ASP A 294 -15.77 8.00 7.02
CA ASP A 294 -16.18 8.26 8.42
C ASP A 294 -15.00 8.75 9.27
N SER A 295 -13.80 8.80 8.74
CA SER A 295 -12.61 9.35 9.38
C SER A 295 -12.34 10.83 9.04
N ARG A 296 -13.29 11.53 8.42
CA ARG A 296 -13.19 12.94 8.03
C ARG A 296 -13.88 13.87 9.02
N ASP A 297 -13.64 15.15 8.89
CA ASP A 297 -14.37 16.23 9.56
C ASP A 297 -14.44 16.07 11.09
N GLY A 298 -13.34 15.64 11.70
CA GLY A 298 -13.23 15.45 13.14
C GLY A 298 -13.90 14.21 13.70
N LYS A 299 -14.55 13.37 12.88
CA LYS A 299 -15.21 12.13 13.34
C LYS A 299 -14.25 11.14 13.98
N ALA A 300 -12.99 11.12 13.54
CA ALA A 300 -11.93 10.26 14.06
C ALA A 300 -10.99 10.96 15.06
N ASN A 301 -11.34 12.14 15.58
CA ASN A 301 -10.49 12.87 16.53
C ASN A 301 -10.11 12.06 17.77
N HIS A 302 -10.99 11.18 18.23
CA HIS A 302 -10.76 10.27 19.36
C HIS A 302 -9.76 9.14 19.06
N LEU A 303 -9.43 8.93 17.77
CA LEU A 303 -8.47 7.92 17.30
C LEU A 303 -7.15 8.57 16.82
N GLY A 304 -6.98 9.89 16.88
CA GLY A 304 -5.79 10.57 16.37
C GLY A 304 -6.00 11.38 15.09
N GLY A 305 -7.22 11.45 14.57
CA GLY A 305 -7.60 12.45 13.56
C GLY A 305 -8.07 11.92 12.21
N GLY A 306 -7.71 10.72 11.78
CA GLY A 306 -8.19 10.18 10.50
C GLY A 306 -7.15 9.40 9.70
N HIS A 307 -7.49 9.02 8.48
CA HIS A 307 -6.71 8.12 7.64
C HIS A 307 -5.70 8.82 6.70
N ALA A 308 -5.74 10.13 6.58
CA ALA A 308 -4.94 10.87 5.59
C ALA A 308 -3.63 11.38 6.21
N HIS A 309 -2.69 10.46 6.43
CA HIS A 309 -1.33 10.79 6.84
C HIS A 309 -0.54 11.27 5.63
N ILE A 310 0.17 12.40 5.80
CA ILE A 310 0.90 13.08 4.75
C ILE A 310 2.05 13.91 5.33
N GLY A 311 3.17 13.98 4.61
CA GLY A 311 4.39 14.58 5.17
C GLY A 311 4.94 13.80 6.36
N MET A 312 6.25 13.70 6.46
CA MET A 312 6.90 12.95 7.53
C MET A 312 8.28 13.49 7.83
N MET A 313 8.61 13.56 9.11
CA MET A 313 9.90 13.96 9.64
C MET A 313 10.29 13.06 10.81
N ILE A 314 11.52 12.55 10.81
CA ILE A 314 12.14 11.99 12.01
C ILE A 314 13.05 13.09 12.60
N TYR A 315 12.65 13.65 13.71
CA TYR A 315 13.34 14.81 14.28
C TYR A 315 14.67 14.42 14.92
N GLN A 316 15.79 14.89 14.38
CA GLN A 316 17.15 14.54 14.84
C GLN A 316 17.96 15.75 15.36
N ALA A 317 17.44 16.96 15.20
CA ALA A 317 18.10 18.18 15.66
C ALA A 317 18.03 18.34 17.19
N GLU A 318 18.72 19.35 17.72
CA GLU A 318 18.84 19.58 19.15
C GLU A 318 18.01 20.79 19.65
N GLN A 319 17.38 21.51 18.73
CA GLN A 319 16.59 22.71 19.05
C GLN A 319 15.33 22.38 19.87
N TRP A 320 14.68 21.24 19.59
CA TRP A 320 13.57 20.74 20.39
C TRP A 320 14.06 19.91 21.58
N PRO A 321 13.27 19.83 22.67
CA PRO A 321 13.59 19.02 23.84
C PRO A 321 13.87 17.56 23.50
N GLU A 322 14.71 16.91 24.33
CA GLU A 322 15.07 15.50 24.17
C GLU A 322 13.84 14.57 24.01
N ALA A 323 12.75 14.91 24.69
CA ALA A 323 11.49 14.19 24.61
C ALA A 323 10.89 14.08 23.19
N TYR A 324 11.32 14.92 22.25
CA TYR A 324 10.87 14.92 20.86
C TYR A 324 11.91 14.35 19.88
N ARG A 325 13.15 14.14 20.34
CA ARG A 325 14.26 13.68 19.48
C ARG A 325 14.10 12.21 19.11
N ASN A 326 14.48 11.89 17.88
CA ASN A 326 14.36 10.57 17.25
C ASN A 326 12.91 10.04 17.16
N LYS A 327 11.92 10.90 17.37
CA LYS A 327 10.53 10.57 17.14
C LYS A 327 10.13 10.92 15.71
N LEU A 328 9.17 10.16 15.22
CA LEU A 328 8.56 10.35 13.91
C LEU A 328 7.32 11.23 14.05
N PHE A 329 7.25 12.26 13.22
CA PHE A 329 6.11 13.15 13.10
C PHE A 329 5.50 12.98 11.72
N THR A 330 4.19 12.75 11.66
CA THR A 330 3.44 12.76 10.41
C THR A 330 2.22 13.65 10.53
N LEU A 331 2.00 14.49 9.52
CA LEU A 331 0.81 15.32 9.49
C LEU A 331 -0.42 14.47 9.19
N ASN A 332 -1.55 14.84 9.76
CA ASN A 332 -2.84 14.24 9.50
C ASN A 332 -3.78 15.29 8.93
N MET A 333 -4.01 15.24 7.63
CA MET A 333 -4.79 16.24 6.89
C MET A 333 -6.22 16.37 7.44
N HIS A 334 -6.87 15.25 7.74
CA HIS A 334 -8.23 15.26 8.31
C HIS A 334 -8.25 15.66 9.77
N GLY A 335 -7.21 15.27 10.52
CA GLY A 335 -7.06 15.58 11.93
C GLY A 335 -6.50 16.96 12.21
N ARG A 336 -5.96 17.63 11.20
CA ARG A 336 -5.34 18.96 11.29
C ARG A 336 -4.32 19.05 12.44
N ARG A 337 -3.39 18.07 12.48
CA ARG A 337 -2.40 17.90 13.55
C ARG A 337 -1.18 17.14 13.04
N ALA A 338 -0.16 17.05 13.87
CA ALA A 338 0.88 16.05 13.71
C ALA A 338 0.64 14.89 14.68
N ASN A 339 0.60 13.66 14.16
CA ASN A 339 0.68 12.45 14.96
C ASN A 339 2.15 12.15 15.25
N VAL A 340 2.44 11.66 16.46
CA VAL A 340 3.80 11.40 16.93
C VAL A 340 3.98 9.93 17.23
N GLU A 341 5.04 9.35 16.70
CA GLU A 341 5.37 7.94 16.87
C GLU A 341 6.75 7.76 17.49
N ARG A 342 6.85 6.82 18.42
CA ARG A 342 8.12 6.29 18.90
C ARG A 342 8.43 4.98 18.22
N LEU A 343 9.58 4.93 17.57
CA LEU A 343 10.04 3.73 16.85
C LEU A 343 10.80 2.82 17.84
N GLU A 344 10.34 1.60 18.00
CA GLU A 344 10.96 0.57 18.84
C GLU A 344 11.38 -0.65 18.02
N ARG A 345 12.45 -1.32 18.45
CA ARG A 345 12.85 -2.60 17.86
C ARG A 345 11.78 -3.67 18.13
N ASN A 346 11.46 -4.44 17.08
CA ASN A 346 10.56 -5.58 17.16
C ASN A 346 11.13 -6.72 16.31
N GLY A 347 11.83 -7.66 16.97
CA GLY A 347 12.56 -8.71 16.27
C GLY A 347 13.61 -8.13 15.32
N SER A 348 13.55 -8.53 14.05
CA SER A 348 14.44 -8.05 13.00
C SER A 348 14.09 -6.67 12.45
N GLY A 349 12.93 -6.11 12.77
CA GLY A 349 12.47 -4.80 12.28
C GLY A 349 12.04 -3.87 13.42
N TYR A 350 10.94 -3.13 13.18
CA TYR A 350 10.46 -2.09 14.07
C TYR A 350 8.95 -2.17 14.30
N VAL A 351 8.50 -1.51 15.38
CA VAL A 351 7.09 -1.21 15.66
C VAL A 351 6.97 0.28 16.00
N GLY A 352 5.93 0.94 15.47
CA GLY A 352 5.56 2.31 15.81
C GLY A 352 4.58 2.34 16.96
N ARG A 353 4.93 3.10 18.01
CA ARG A 353 4.10 3.32 19.19
C ARG A 353 3.57 4.74 19.18
N HIS A 354 2.26 4.88 19.23
CA HIS A 354 1.63 6.20 19.27
C HIS A 354 1.97 6.96 20.54
N GLU A 355 2.21 8.26 20.39
CA GLU A 355 2.37 9.22 21.48
C GLU A 355 1.37 10.37 21.34
N SER A 356 1.44 11.37 22.21
CA SER A 356 0.50 12.48 22.17
C SER A 356 0.65 13.31 20.88
N ASP A 357 -0.47 13.56 20.21
CA ASP A 357 -0.55 14.44 19.06
C ASP A 357 -0.13 15.87 19.39
N VAL A 358 0.48 16.56 18.44
CA VAL A 358 0.96 17.94 18.61
C VAL A 358 0.54 18.82 17.42
N PHE A 359 0.77 20.13 17.54
CA PHE A 359 0.57 21.12 16.48
C PHE A 359 -0.83 21.08 15.87
N LEU A 360 -1.86 21.00 16.74
CA LEU A 360 -3.25 20.98 16.31
C LEU A 360 -3.66 22.35 15.79
N SER A 361 -4.42 22.37 14.68
CA SER A 361 -5.00 23.61 14.14
C SER A 361 -6.52 23.62 14.30
N ASP A 362 -7.08 24.73 14.76
CA ASP A 362 -8.52 25.02 14.74
C ASP A 362 -8.95 25.62 13.38
N ASP A 363 -8.01 25.99 12.49
CA ASP A 363 -8.31 26.44 11.14
C ASP A 363 -8.93 25.28 10.31
N PRO A 364 -10.18 25.42 9.84
CA PRO A 364 -10.82 24.38 9.01
C PRO A 364 -10.15 24.21 7.64
N TRP A 365 -9.36 25.19 7.19
CA TRP A 365 -8.62 25.14 5.93
C TRP A 365 -7.23 24.56 6.08
N PHE A 366 -6.73 24.34 7.28
CA PHE A 366 -5.41 23.74 7.47
C PHE A 366 -5.33 22.37 6.82
N ARG A 367 -4.42 22.24 5.84
CA ARG A 367 -4.08 21.01 5.11
C ARG A 367 -2.57 20.86 5.12
N GLY A 368 -2.02 20.56 6.32
CA GLY A 368 -0.60 20.28 6.43
C GLY A 368 -0.18 19.16 5.48
N ILE A 369 0.72 19.44 4.54
CA ILE A 369 1.09 18.52 3.46
C ILE A 369 2.53 18.02 3.52
N GLU A 370 3.44 18.79 4.10
CA GLU A 370 4.84 18.39 4.31
C GLU A 370 5.33 18.94 5.66
N ILE A 371 6.21 18.18 6.32
CA ILE A 371 6.91 18.59 7.54
C ILE A 371 8.38 18.24 7.41
N SER A 372 9.27 19.16 7.75
CA SER A 372 10.72 18.97 7.65
C SER A 372 11.46 19.68 8.77
N THR A 373 12.59 19.16 9.19
CA THR A 373 13.55 19.90 10.02
C THR A 373 14.26 20.92 9.15
N GLY A 374 14.33 22.16 9.62
CA GLY A 374 15.07 23.24 8.96
C GLY A 374 16.50 23.39 9.45
N PRO A 375 17.23 24.33 8.84
CA PRO A 375 18.66 24.55 9.09
C PRO A 375 19.01 24.96 10.52
N ASP A 376 18.10 25.65 11.20
CA ASP A 376 18.23 26.10 12.58
C ASP A 376 17.72 25.07 13.60
N GLY A 377 17.35 23.88 13.13
CA GLY A 377 16.77 22.80 13.93
C GLY A 377 15.29 22.96 14.24
N SER A 378 14.63 24.02 13.78
CA SER A 378 13.19 24.16 13.91
C SER A 378 12.46 23.18 12.95
N GLY A 379 11.21 22.87 13.25
CA GLY A 379 10.32 22.18 12.32
C GLY A 379 9.62 23.17 11.39
N PHE A 380 9.43 22.80 10.13
CA PHE A 380 8.69 23.59 9.16
C PHE A 380 7.52 22.78 8.62
N ILE A 381 6.32 23.38 8.66
CA ILE A 381 5.07 22.77 8.20
C ILE A 381 4.57 23.55 7.01
N LEU A 382 4.42 22.87 5.86
CA LEU A 382 3.72 23.41 4.70
C LEU A 382 2.23 23.17 4.85
N ASP A 383 1.45 24.23 4.75
CA ASP A 383 -0.01 24.20 4.72
C ASP A 383 -0.50 24.52 3.29
N TRP A 384 -1.09 23.55 2.65
CA TRP A 384 -1.69 23.71 1.33
C TRP A 384 -2.89 24.70 1.38
N SER A 385 -3.55 24.82 2.53
CA SER A 385 -4.67 25.72 2.81
C SER A 385 -5.82 25.59 1.81
N ASP A 386 -6.68 24.61 2.02
CA ASP A 386 -7.82 24.32 1.16
C ASP A 386 -9.01 23.79 1.98
N THR A 387 -10.23 23.92 1.49
CA THR A 387 -11.41 23.28 2.07
C THR A 387 -11.50 21.81 1.66
N GLY A 388 -10.89 21.49 0.57
CA GLY A 388 -10.95 20.21 -0.07
C GLY A 388 -9.97 19.17 0.45
N GLU A 389 -9.90 18.08 -0.26
CA GLU A 389 -9.08 16.91 0.03
C GLU A 389 -8.60 16.27 -1.28
N CYS A 390 -7.86 15.17 -1.15
CA CYS A 390 -7.31 14.43 -2.30
C CYS A 390 -8.36 13.88 -3.30
N HIS A 391 -9.63 13.77 -2.93
CA HIS A 391 -10.73 13.30 -3.78
C HIS A 391 -11.67 14.43 -4.21
N GLU A 392 -11.11 15.54 -4.60
CA GLU A 392 -11.83 16.77 -4.80
C GLU A 392 -13.10 16.68 -5.66
N HIS A 393 -14.19 17.13 -5.08
CA HIS A 393 -15.46 17.34 -5.76
C HIS A 393 -15.88 18.83 -5.78
N THR A 394 -15.21 19.65 -4.97
CA THR A 394 -15.61 21.04 -4.71
C THR A 394 -14.73 22.05 -5.41
N GLY A 395 -13.60 21.66 -5.97
CA GLY A 395 -12.61 22.54 -6.57
C GLY A 395 -11.34 22.67 -5.75
N VAL A 396 -10.40 23.47 -6.21
CA VAL A 396 -9.09 23.70 -5.62
C VAL A 396 -8.86 25.20 -5.44
N HIS A 397 -8.42 25.60 -4.25
CA HIS A 397 -8.04 26.96 -3.92
C HIS A 397 -6.55 27.17 -4.18
N ARG A 398 -6.20 27.96 -5.20
CA ARG A 398 -4.82 28.12 -5.71
C ARG A 398 -4.12 29.38 -5.24
N THR A 399 -4.82 30.26 -4.52
CA THR A 399 -4.31 31.59 -4.15
C THR A 399 -3.96 31.72 -2.66
N SER A 400 -4.08 30.65 -1.89
CA SER A 400 -3.61 30.57 -0.50
C SER A 400 -2.49 29.54 -0.35
N GLY A 401 -1.78 29.61 0.75
CA GLY A 401 -0.70 28.68 1.11
C GLY A 401 0.20 29.31 2.16
N ARG A 402 0.66 28.51 3.12
CA ARG A 402 1.42 29.02 4.26
C ARG A 402 2.54 28.05 4.65
N ILE A 403 3.55 28.62 5.27
CA ILE A 403 4.66 27.88 5.84
C ILE A 403 4.82 28.34 7.28
N PHE A 404 4.62 27.41 8.22
CA PHE A 404 4.81 27.67 9.64
C PHE A 404 6.15 27.11 10.09
N ARG A 405 6.97 27.95 10.77
CA ARG A 405 8.16 27.51 11.47
C ARG A 405 7.80 27.23 12.94
N VAL A 406 8.12 26.06 13.43
CA VAL A 406 7.85 25.59 14.80
C VAL A 406 9.17 25.47 15.55
N SER A 407 9.35 26.23 16.62
CA SER A 407 10.55 26.25 17.42
C SER A 407 10.25 26.08 18.91
N TYR A 408 11.23 25.57 19.68
CA TYR A 408 11.18 25.54 21.14
C TYR A 408 12.08 26.67 21.71
N GLY A 409 11.47 27.65 22.34
CA GLY A 409 12.18 28.88 22.70
C GLY A 409 12.70 29.62 21.46
N LYS A 410 13.83 30.35 21.62
CA LYS A 410 14.47 31.07 20.50
C LYS A 410 15.57 30.20 19.87
N PRO A 411 15.49 29.84 18.61
CA PRO A 411 16.57 29.11 17.92
C PRO A 411 17.84 29.96 17.80
N ASP A 412 18.97 29.28 17.82
CA ASP A 412 20.25 29.93 17.53
C ASP A 412 20.45 30.01 15.99
N LYS A 413 21.16 31.06 15.56
CA LYS A 413 21.59 31.18 14.18
C LYS A 413 22.53 30.02 13.85
N PRO A 414 22.31 29.26 12.74
CA PRO A 414 23.19 28.18 12.37
C PRO A 414 24.65 28.65 12.16
N THR A 415 25.58 27.97 12.78
CA THR A 415 27.00 28.33 12.75
C THR A 415 27.80 27.59 11.69
N GLN A 416 27.22 26.58 11.05
CA GLN A 416 27.86 25.73 10.03
C GLN A 416 26.94 25.48 8.84
N PRO A 417 27.47 25.26 7.64
CA PRO A 417 26.65 24.79 6.53
C PRO A 417 26.02 23.43 6.88
N PHE A 418 24.77 23.38 6.75
CA PHE A 418 23.78 22.39 7.14
C PHE A 418 24.21 20.93 7.23
N ALA A 419 24.51 20.49 8.45
CA ALA A 419 24.43 19.10 8.86
C ALA A 419 23.24 18.90 9.82
N TRP A 420 22.04 19.30 9.42
CA TRP A 420 20.81 19.11 10.20
C TRP A 420 20.39 17.66 10.32
N ARG A 421 20.99 16.76 9.53
CA ARG A 421 20.92 15.32 9.71
C ARG A 421 22.23 14.81 10.29
N LYS A 422 22.13 13.94 11.30
CA LYS A 422 23.29 13.20 11.78
C LYS A 422 23.82 12.32 10.64
N PRO A 423 25.15 12.26 10.42
CA PRO A 423 25.70 11.35 9.43
C PRO A 423 25.35 9.90 9.83
N TRP A 424 25.02 9.10 8.84
CA TRP A 424 24.80 7.67 9.06
C TRP A 424 26.08 7.01 9.60
N PRO A 425 25.95 5.87 10.30
CA PRO A 425 27.12 5.07 10.67
C PRO A 425 27.96 4.75 9.43
N LYS A 426 29.27 4.73 9.59
CA LYS A 426 30.13 4.30 8.49
C LYS A 426 29.86 2.83 8.18
N ALA A 427 29.55 2.54 6.92
CA ALA A 427 29.29 1.18 6.46
C ALA A 427 30.52 0.28 6.61
N ASP A 428 30.40 -0.76 7.44
CA ASP A 428 31.48 -1.70 7.74
C ASP A 428 30.89 -3.07 8.14
N LEU A 429 31.27 -4.14 7.43
CA LEU A 429 30.76 -5.49 7.70
C LEU A 429 31.27 -6.08 9.01
N GLU A 430 32.39 -5.60 9.54
CA GLU A 430 33.02 -6.10 10.76
C GLU A 430 32.72 -5.23 11.98
N SER A 431 31.91 -4.17 11.81
CA SER A 431 31.56 -3.27 12.90
C SER A 431 30.78 -3.97 14.01
N GLU A 432 31.00 -3.59 15.25
CA GLU A 432 30.15 -4.00 16.38
C GLU A 432 28.73 -3.42 16.25
N ASN A 433 28.58 -2.26 15.56
CA ASN A 433 27.30 -1.63 15.30
C ASN A 433 26.52 -2.37 14.20
N GLU A 434 25.38 -2.99 14.55
CA GLU A 434 24.51 -3.72 13.61
C GLU A 434 24.04 -2.86 12.44
N HIS A 435 23.79 -1.55 12.64
CA HIS A 435 23.37 -0.65 11.57
C HIS A 435 24.50 -0.38 10.58
N ALA A 436 25.75 -0.29 11.05
CA ALA A 436 26.91 -0.17 10.17
C ALA A 436 27.07 -1.42 9.28
N ARG A 437 26.85 -2.62 9.85
CA ARG A 437 26.87 -3.87 9.07
C ARG A 437 25.74 -3.93 8.06
N ALA A 438 24.52 -3.55 8.46
CA ALA A 438 23.37 -3.52 7.57
C ALA A 438 23.57 -2.54 6.40
N LEU A 439 24.07 -1.33 6.68
CA LEU A 439 24.44 -0.35 5.65
C LEU A 439 25.49 -0.93 4.69
N ALA A 440 26.51 -1.59 5.23
CA ALA A 440 27.58 -2.20 4.42
C ALA A 440 27.03 -3.31 3.48
N ILE A 441 26.06 -4.11 3.94
CA ILE A 441 25.38 -5.09 3.09
C ILE A 441 24.65 -4.36 1.96
N ARG A 442 23.84 -3.36 2.28
CA ARG A 442 23.04 -2.58 1.30
C ARG A 442 23.95 -1.92 0.26
N GLU A 443 25.06 -1.31 0.66
CA GLU A 443 26.03 -0.69 -0.26
C GLU A 443 26.66 -1.72 -1.21
N ARG A 444 27.00 -2.93 -0.73
CA ARG A 444 27.66 -3.94 -1.55
C ARG A 444 26.76 -4.60 -2.58
N VAL A 445 25.46 -4.55 -2.35
CA VAL A 445 24.47 -5.15 -3.27
C VAL A 445 23.68 -4.13 -4.08
N GLN A 446 23.90 -2.84 -3.89
CA GLN A 446 23.07 -1.77 -4.43
C GLN A 446 22.97 -1.73 -5.96
N PHE A 447 23.95 -2.32 -6.67
CA PHE A 447 23.95 -2.40 -8.13
C PHE A 447 23.63 -3.80 -8.66
N SER A 448 23.31 -4.76 -7.78
CA SER A 448 22.70 -6.02 -8.17
C SER A 448 21.19 -5.82 -8.34
N PRO A 449 20.61 -6.25 -9.47
CA PRO A 449 19.17 -6.03 -9.69
C PRO A 449 18.34 -6.74 -8.63
N ILE A 450 17.34 -6.04 -8.11
CA ILE A 450 16.34 -6.61 -7.20
C ILE A 450 15.21 -7.24 -8.01
N ASP A 451 14.62 -8.30 -7.50
CA ASP A 451 13.49 -8.96 -8.14
C ASP A 451 12.31 -8.00 -8.32
N ALA A 452 11.58 -8.17 -9.41
CA ALA A 452 10.23 -7.65 -9.52
C ALA A 452 9.27 -8.49 -8.65
N ILE A 453 8.04 -8.03 -8.48
CA ILE A 453 7.02 -8.75 -7.67
C ILE A 453 6.77 -10.19 -8.17
N THR A 454 7.08 -10.48 -9.42
CA THR A 454 6.89 -11.80 -10.07
C THR A 454 8.16 -12.65 -10.08
N GLY A 455 9.24 -12.19 -9.47
CA GLY A 455 10.54 -12.84 -9.45
C GLY A 455 11.63 -12.11 -10.25
N PRO A 456 12.73 -12.77 -10.60
CA PRO A 456 13.86 -12.15 -11.26
C PRO A 456 13.50 -11.40 -12.55
N MET A 457 14.09 -10.22 -12.72
CA MET A 457 13.93 -9.42 -13.94
C MET A 457 14.50 -10.19 -15.16
N PRO A 458 13.77 -10.24 -16.29
CA PRO A 458 14.26 -10.88 -17.51
C PRO A 458 15.61 -10.30 -17.95
N GLY A 459 16.61 -11.17 -18.16
CA GLY A 459 17.95 -10.77 -18.59
C GLY A 459 18.78 -10.04 -17.53
N ALA A 460 18.39 -10.13 -16.24
CA ALA A 460 19.16 -9.57 -15.15
C ALA A 460 20.58 -10.14 -15.11
N VAL A 461 21.56 -9.23 -14.98
CA VAL A 461 22.98 -9.58 -14.81
C VAL A 461 23.36 -9.27 -13.38
N TYR A 462 23.83 -10.28 -12.67
CA TYR A 462 24.22 -10.18 -11.27
C TYR A 462 25.75 -10.06 -11.18
N PRO A 463 26.29 -8.94 -10.69
CA PRO A 463 27.72 -8.83 -10.43
C PRO A 463 28.14 -9.76 -9.29
N ASP A 464 29.40 -10.15 -9.28
CA ASP A 464 29.94 -10.88 -8.13
C ASP A 464 29.95 -9.99 -6.89
N LEU A 465 29.48 -10.54 -5.79
CA LEU A 465 29.49 -9.82 -4.52
C LEU A 465 30.90 -9.75 -3.95
N THR A 466 31.21 -8.64 -3.32
CA THR A 466 32.53 -8.39 -2.67
C THR A 466 32.61 -8.99 -1.25
N PHE A 467 31.63 -9.78 -0.85
CA PHE A 467 31.57 -10.49 0.44
C PHE A 467 30.81 -11.81 0.27
N ASP A 468 30.99 -12.71 1.24
CA ASP A 468 30.26 -13.99 1.30
C ASP A 468 29.01 -13.86 2.19
N PRO A 469 27.80 -13.68 1.61
CA PRO A 469 26.58 -13.54 2.39
C PRO A 469 26.18 -14.84 3.13
N VAL A 470 26.61 -16.02 2.65
CA VAL A 470 26.31 -17.31 3.28
C VAL A 470 27.13 -17.49 4.57
N ALA A 471 28.45 -17.21 4.49
CA ALA A 471 29.31 -17.26 5.68
C ALA A 471 28.86 -16.22 6.71
N MET A 472 28.52 -15.00 6.27
CA MET A 472 28.04 -13.95 7.17
C MET A 472 26.72 -14.33 7.83
N ALA A 473 25.75 -14.87 7.09
CA ALA A 473 24.46 -15.26 7.63
C ALA A 473 24.54 -16.34 8.72
N LYS A 474 25.50 -17.27 8.59
CA LYS A 474 25.71 -18.33 9.60
C LYS A 474 26.23 -17.79 10.93
N GLY A 475 27.08 -16.76 10.89
CA GLY A 475 27.74 -16.20 12.08
C GLY A 475 27.06 -14.95 12.65
N GLU A 476 26.08 -14.40 11.99
CA GLU A 476 25.47 -13.12 12.39
C GLU A 476 24.48 -13.31 13.54
N GLU A 477 24.72 -12.64 14.66
CA GLU A 477 23.89 -12.72 15.87
C GLU A 477 22.67 -11.78 15.82
N SER A 478 22.77 -10.65 15.08
CA SER A 478 21.70 -9.67 15.00
C SER A 478 20.60 -10.11 14.02
N PRO A 479 19.35 -10.28 14.44
CA PRO A 479 18.23 -10.56 13.54
C PRO A 479 17.99 -9.42 12.56
N PHE A 480 18.33 -8.18 12.92
CA PHE A 480 18.24 -7.02 12.04
C PHE A 480 19.20 -7.11 10.85
N VAL A 481 20.44 -7.54 11.09
CA VAL A 481 21.42 -7.76 10.01
C VAL A 481 20.99 -8.95 9.17
N ARG A 482 20.47 -10.02 9.80
CA ARG A 482 19.92 -11.17 9.06
C ARG A 482 18.72 -10.77 8.16
N LEU A 483 17.90 -9.80 8.56
CA LEU A 483 16.85 -9.25 7.70
C LEU A 483 17.43 -8.62 6.43
N ASN A 484 18.51 -7.85 6.57
CA ASN A 484 19.22 -7.28 5.41
C ASN A 484 19.84 -8.38 4.53
N LEU A 485 20.39 -9.43 5.11
CA LEU A 485 20.88 -10.59 4.38
C LEU A 485 19.75 -11.38 3.69
N ALA A 486 18.57 -11.47 4.29
CA ALA A 486 17.39 -12.05 3.64
C ALA A 486 16.97 -11.25 2.40
N SER A 487 17.08 -9.93 2.45
CA SER A 487 16.86 -9.05 1.28
C SER A 487 17.86 -9.33 0.14
N VAL A 488 19.08 -9.78 0.44
CA VAL A 488 20.08 -10.15 -0.58
C VAL A 488 19.62 -11.33 -1.43
N LEU A 489 18.78 -12.23 -0.91
CA LEU A 489 18.25 -13.35 -1.70
C LEU A 489 17.65 -12.88 -3.03
N GLN A 490 16.91 -11.78 -3.03
CA GLN A 490 16.28 -11.22 -4.23
C GLN A 490 17.27 -10.49 -5.16
N ARG A 491 18.53 -10.41 -4.77
CA ARG A 491 19.63 -9.82 -5.53
C ARG A 491 20.69 -10.84 -5.97
N LEU A 492 20.35 -12.14 -5.84
CA LEU A 492 21.19 -13.26 -6.26
C LEU A 492 20.60 -14.01 -7.44
N PRO A 493 21.42 -14.64 -8.29
CA PRO A 493 20.94 -15.65 -9.23
C PRO A 493 20.20 -16.77 -8.49
N LEU A 494 19.15 -17.30 -9.09
CA LEU A 494 18.30 -18.35 -8.45
C LEU A 494 19.11 -19.51 -7.89
N ALA A 495 20.12 -19.99 -8.64
CA ALA A 495 20.97 -21.13 -8.23
C ALA A 495 21.81 -20.89 -6.96
N LYS A 496 21.98 -19.63 -6.52
CA LYS A 496 22.74 -19.27 -5.30
C LYS A 496 21.83 -19.02 -4.10
N ARG A 497 20.52 -18.97 -4.26
CA ARG A 497 19.56 -18.56 -3.21
C ARG A 497 19.38 -19.62 -2.13
N ALA A 498 19.39 -20.91 -2.50
CA ALA A 498 19.19 -21.99 -1.56
C ALA A 498 20.25 -22.02 -0.45
N ASP A 499 21.53 -21.78 -0.77
CA ASP A 499 22.60 -21.81 0.21
C ASP A 499 22.50 -20.65 1.23
N LEU A 500 22.15 -19.44 0.78
CA LEU A 500 21.90 -18.32 1.69
C LEU A 500 20.64 -18.55 2.56
N ALA A 501 19.55 -19.07 1.96
CA ALA A 501 18.36 -19.40 2.71
C ALA A 501 18.63 -20.43 3.82
N LEU A 502 19.40 -21.50 3.51
CA LEU A 502 19.80 -22.52 4.48
C LEU A 502 20.64 -21.93 5.62
N ALA A 503 21.51 -20.96 5.31
CA ALA A 503 22.30 -20.27 6.33
C ALA A 503 21.43 -19.44 7.28
N LEU A 504 20.45 -18.70 6.74
CA LEU A 504 19.48 -17.94 7.54
C LEU A 504 18.61 -18.86 8.41
N LEU A 505 18.17 -19.99 7.87
CA LEU A 505 17.32 -20.96 8.57
C LEU A 505 18.03 -21.70 9.70
N SER A 506 19.38 -21.62 9.80
CA SER A 506 20.11 -22.15 10.94
C SER A 506 19.81 -21.41 12.25
N HIS A 507 19.21 -20.21 12.17
CA HIS A 507 18.74 -19.43 13.31
C HIS A 507 17.27 -19.78 13.61
N GLU A 508 17.05 -20.88 14.33
CA GLU A 508 15.70 -21.40 14.64
C GLU A 508 14.83 -20.38 15.38
N GLY A 509 15.43 -19.49 16.19
CA GLY A 509 14.74 -18.44 16.93
C GLY A 509 14.05 -17.38 16.05
N ASP A 510 14.40 -17.31 14.79
CA ASP A 510 13.78 -16.35 13.84
C ASP A 510 12.48 -16.88 13.22
N ALA A 511 12.05 -18.09 13.56
CA ALA A 511 10.84 -18.71 13.01
C ALA A 511 9.55 -17.89 13.23
N GLU A 512 9.49 -17.17 14.35
CA GLU A 512 8.37 -16.32 14.77
C GLU A 512 8.64 -14.82 14.57
N ASP A 513 9.76 -14.48 13.90
CA ASP A 513 10.08 -13.07 13.61
C ASP A 513 9.04 -12.49 12.66
N PRO A 514 8.56 -11.25 12.89
CA PRO A 514 7.48 -10.65 12.11
C PRO A 514 7.85 -10.35 10.63
N PHE A 515 9.14 -10.33 10.28
CA PHE A 515 9.60 -9.91 8.95
C PHE A 515 10.45 -10.97 8.23
N LEU A 516 11.36 -11.64 8.95
CA LEU A 516 12.35 -12.56 8.37
C LEU A 516 11.72 -13.70 7.56
N PRO A 517 10.67 -14.40 8.04
CA PRO A 517 10.09 -15.50 7.27
C PRO A 517 9.55 -15.01 5.90
N SER A 518 8.93 -13.83 5.86
CA SER A 518 8.40 -13.27 4.63
C SER A 518 9.53 -12.88 3.66
N LEU A 519 10.60 -12.25 4.14
CA LEU A 519 11.73 -11.86 3.29
C LEU A 519 12.47 -13.06 2.71
N VAL A 520 12.69 -14.10 3.52
CA VAL A 520 13.25 -15.37 3.03
C VAL A 520 12.32 -15.97 1.97
N TRP A 521 11.00 -16.00 2.22
CA TRP A 521 10.02 -16.50 1.27
C TRP A 521 10.04 -15.73 -0.06
N TYR A 522 10.05 -14.42 -0.04
CA TYR A 522 10.10 -13.61 -1.28
C TYR A 522 11.32 -13.97 -2.12
N GLY A 523 12.48 -14.17 -1.48
CA GLY A 523 13.71 -14.55 -2.17
C GLY A 523 13.69 -15.95 -2.78
N ILE A 524 13.07 -16.93 -2.13
CA ILE A 524 13.08 -18.33 -2.58
C ILE A 524 11.82 -18.74 -3.35
N SER A 525 10.73 -18.01 -3.25
CA SER A 525 9.46 -18.38 -3.91
C SER A 525 9.58 -18.61 -5.42
N PRO A 526 10.43 -17.89 -6.20
CA PRO A 526 10.62 -18.17 -7.61
C PRO A 526 11.21 -19.56 -7.91
N LEU A 527 11.90 -20.17 -6.94
CA LEU A 527 12.44 -21.54 -7.07
C LEU A 527 11.34 -22.57 -7.29
N ALA A 528 10.11 -22.31 -6.83
CA ALA A 528 8.98 -23.24 -7.01
C ALA A 528 8.76 -23.60 -8.48
N LYS A 529 8.99 -22.66 -9.38
CA LYS A 529 8.82 -22.86 -10.82
C LYS A 529 10.10 -23.35 -11.49
N GLU A 530 11.24 -22.79 -11.11
CA GLU A 530 12.50 -22.96 -11.85
C GLU A 530 13.37 -24.10 -11.29
N ILE A 531 13.43 -24.27 -9.97
CA ILE A 531 14.29 -25.25 -9.28
C ILE A 531 13.57 -25.82 -8.04
N PRO A 532 12.43 -26.51 -8.18
CA PRO A 532 11.64 -26.96 -7.01
C PRO A 532 12.41 -27.91 -6.08
N ALA A 533 13.44 -28.59 -6.55
CA ALA A 533 14.30 -29.44 -5.76
C ALA A 533 15.04 -28.67 -4.64
N ASP A 534 15.38 -27.39 -4.88
CA ASP A 534 16.00 -26.57 -3.84
C ASP A 534 15.01 -26.21 -2.72
N LEU A 535 13.73 -26.00 -3.04
CA LEU A 535 12.68 -25.82 -2.00
C LEU A 535 12.50 -27.10 -1.18
N VAL A 536 12.55 -28.27 -1.80
CA VAL A 536 12.50 -29.55 -1.10
C VAL A 536 13.69 -29.69 -0.15
N LYS A 537 14.92 -29.34 -0.60
CA LYS A 537 16.12 -29.30 0.24
C LYS A 537 15.97 -28.38 1.43
N ILE A 538 15.46 -27.16 1.19
CA ILE A 538 15.20 -26.14 2.23
C ILE A 538 14.19 -26.68 3.26
N ALA A 539 13.04 -27.19 2.82
CA ALA A 539 12.00 -27.72 3.70
C ALA A 539 12.43 -28.92 4.50
N GLY A 540 13.39 -29.72 3.98
CA GLY A 540 13.93 -30.90 4.68
C GLY A 540 14.75 -30.57 5.94
N VAL A 541 15.27 -29.34 6.05
CA VAL A 541 16.06 -28.89 7.22
C VAL A 541 15.39 -27.77 8.00
N SER A 542 14.45 -27.04 7.37
CA SER A 542 13.79 -25.87 7.97
C SER A 542 12.98 -26.27 9.22
N LYS A 543 13.21 -25.54 10.31
CA LYS A 543 12.40 -25.58 11.54
C LYS A 543 11.35 -24.46 11.60
N TRP A 544 11.17 -23.70 10.52
CA TRP A 544 10.21 -22.62 10.46
C TRP A 544 8.87 -23.13 9.89
N PRO A 545 7.84 -23.31 10.73
CA PRO A 545 6.58 -23.93 10.28
C PRO A 545 5.89 -23.14 9.16
N VAL A 546 5.86 -21.81 9.29
CA VAL A 546 5.22 -20.93 8.30
C VAL A 546 5.89 -21.04 6.92
N LEU A 547 7.22 -21.13 6.87
CA LEU A 547 7.96 -21.28 5.63
C LEU A 547 7.71 -22.65 5.00
N ASN A 548 7.69 -23.74 5.79
CA ASN A 548 7.38 -25.09 5.32
C ASN A 548 5.96 -25.15 4.72
N ARG A 549 5.00 -24.44 5.32
CA ARG A 549 3.64 -24.32 4.79
C ARG A 549 3.62 -23.63 3.43
N TRP A 550 4.34 -22.50 3.27
CA TRP A 550 4.39 -21.76 2.01
C TRP A 550 5.11 -22.55 0.91
N ILE A 551 6.22 -23.24 1.25
CA ILE A 551 6.90 -24.15 0.31
C ILE A 551 5.93 -25.23 -0.15
N ALA A 552 5.29 -25.95 0.77
CA ALA A 552 4.34 -27.01 0.43
C ALA A 552 3.21 -26.50 -0.46
N ARG A 553 2.63 -25.35 -0.14
CA ARG A 553 1.59 -24.72 -0.97
C ARG A 553 2.06 -24.43 -2.40
N SER A 554 3.29 -23.97 -2.56
CA SER A 554 3.83 -23.56 -3.85
C SER A 554 4.16 -24.72 -4.78
N ILE A 555 4.60 -25.86 -4.24
CA ILE A 555 5.01 -27.04 -5.02
C ILE A 555 3.98 -28.18 -5.04
N ALA A 556 2.93 -28.13 -4.20
CA ALA A 556 1.88 -29.15 -4.16
C ALA A 556 1.22 -29.45 -5.54
N PRO A 557 1.05 -28.48 -6.44
CA PRO A 557 0.55 -28.76 -7.79
C PRO A 557 1.50 -29.59 -8.68
N GLN A 558 2.75 -29.83 -8.25
CA GLN A 558 3.79 -30.57 -8.97
C GLN A 558 3.98 -31.95 -8.30
N PRO A 559 3.43 -33.05 -8.86
CA PRO A 559 3.40 -34.36 -8.16
C PRO A 559 4.76 -34.87 -7.73
N GLU A 560 5.77 -34.78 -8.58
CA GLU A 560 7.13 -35.28 -8.30
C GLU A 560 7.81 -34.47 -7.16
N ALA A 561 7.67 -33.13 -7.20
CA ALA A 561 8.21 -32.26 -6.15
C ALA A 561 7.47 -32.47 -4.81
N LEU A 562 6.17 -32.69 -4.85
CA LEU A 562 5.37 -33.00 -3.67
C LEU A 562 5.76 -34.33 -3.05
N ASP A 563 5.94 -35.41 -3.84
CA ASP A 563 6.40 -36.68 -3.34
C ASP A 563 7.81 -36.61 -2.72
N ALA A 564 8.70 -35.84 -3.35
CA ALA A 564 10.03 -35.56 -2.80
C ALA A 564 9.94 -34.80 -1.47
N LEU A 565 9.07 -33.77 -1.38
CA LEU A 565 8.84 -33.02 -0.14
C LEU A 565 8.34 -33.93 0.97
N LEU A 566 7.31 -34.73 0.74
CA LEU A 566 6.72 -35.62 1.72
C LEU A 566 7.70 -36.71 2.18
N SER A 567 8.76 -37.01 1.43
CA SER A 567 9.82 -37.92 1.81
C SER A 567 10.80 -37.31 2.79
N VAL A 568 10.95 -35.98 2.85
CA VAL A 568 11.91 -35.28 3.71
C VAL A 568 11.23 -34.46 4.84
N ASN A 569 9.99 -34.05 4.64
CA ASN A 569 9.21 -33.29 5.61
C ASN A 569 7.72 -33.63 5.51
N SER A 570 7.19 -34.22 6.56
CA SER A 570 5.79 -34.64 6.69
C SER A 570 5.07 -33.95 7.87
N SER A 571 5.58 -32.75 8.27
CA SER A 571 5.02 -31.99 9.38
C SER A 571 3.60 -31.50 9.08
N ASP A 572 2.84 -31.15 10.12
CA ASP A 572 1.49 -30.59 10.00
C ASP A 572 1.49 -29.31 9.19
N ALA A 573 2.54 -28.48 9.26
CA ALA A 573 2.70 -27.29 8.44
C ALA A 573 2.73 -27.61 6.92
N VAL A 574 3.37 -28.71 6.53
CA VAL A 574 3.36 -29.19 5.13
C VAL A 574 1.96 -29.63 4.73
N VAL A 575 1.24 -30.35 5.57
CA VAL A 575 -0.15 -30.77 5.33
C VAL A 575 -1.07 -29.57 5.18
N GLU A 576 -0.91 -28.54 6.00
CA GLU A 576 -1.64 -27.27 5.88
C GLU A 576 -1.34 -26.55 4.56
N GLY A 577 -0.08 -26.50 4.15
CA GLY A 577 0.34 -25.92 2.88
C GLY A 577 -0.27 -26.65 1.66
N MET A 578 -0.31 -27.98 1.72
CA MET A 578 -1.02 -28.78 0.70
C MET A 578 -2.51 -28.44 0.64
N ARG A 579 -3.17 -28.34 1.81
CA ARG A 579 -4.57 -27.97 1.89
C ARG A 579 -4.81 -26.58 1.29
N ASP A 580 -3.95 -25.59 1.57
CA ASP A 580 -4.04 -24.25 0.99
C ASP A 580 -3.89 -24.26 -0.54
N ALA A 581 -2.98 -25.10 -1.07
CA ALA A 581 -2.78 -25.25 -2.52
C ALA A 581 -3.99 -25.86 -3.23
N PHE A 582 -4.61 -26.84 -2.58
CA PHE A 582 -5.73 -27.58 -3.19
C PHE A 582 -7.11 -27.00 -2.85
N LYS A 583 -7.18 -25.85 -2.21
CA LYS A 583 -8.45 -25.17 -1.90
C LYS A 583 -9.27 -24.96 -3.17
N GLY A 584 -10.50 -25.47 -3.18
CA GLY A 584 -11.39 -25.40 -4.34
C GLY A 584 -11.15 -26.48 -5.41
N ILE A 585 -10.13 -27.33 -5.26
CA ILE A 585 -9.88 -28.49 -6.12
C ILE A 585 -10.68 -29.68 -5.58
N ARG A 586 -11.34 -30.43 -6.45
CA ARG A 586 -12.20 -31.55 -6.05
C ARG A 586 -11.52 -32.90 -6.08
N LYS A 587 -10.51 -33.06 -6.89
CA LYS A 587 -9.75 -34.28 -7.05
C LYS A 587 -8.32 -33.96 -7.47
N ALA A 588 -7.37 -34.57 -6.80
CA ALA A 588 -5.95 -34.49 -7.14
C ALA A 588 -5.34 -35.89 -7.15
N PRO A 589 -4.23 -36.10 -7.87
CA PRO A 589 -3.45 -37.35 -7.79
C PRO A 589 -2.99 -37.57 -6.36
N LYS A 590 -3.15 -38.80 -5.86
CA LYS A 590 -2.66 -39.16 -4.52
C LYS A 590 -1.14 -39.24 -4.53
N PRO A 591 -0.45 -38.45 -3.67
CA PRO A 591 1.00 -38.59 -3.52
C PRO A 591 1.38 -40.00 -3.01
N ALA A 592 2.49 -40.53 -3.50
CA ALA A 592 2.91 -41.89 -3.15
C ALA A 592 3.17 -42.08 -1.67
N LYS A 593 3.60 -41.04 -0.95
CA LYS A 593 3.88 -41.04 0.50
C LYS A 593 2.66 -40.66 1.34
N TRP A 594 1.51 -40.33 0.75
CA TRP A 594 0.38 -39.81 1.51
C TRP A 594 -0.11 -40.68 2.65
N ASP A 595 -0.22 -42.01 2.46
CA ASP A 595 -0.73 -42.90 3.53
C ASP A 595 0.15 -42.88 4.77
N ALA A 596 1.47 -42.80 4.59
CA ALA A 596 2.41 -42.70 5.71
C ALA A 596 2.30 -41.34 6.42
N VAL A 597 2.16 -40.26 5.66
CA VAL A 597 1.96 -38.92 6.22
C VAL A 597 0.64 -38.85 6.99
N ALA A 598 -0.45 -39.33 6.39
CA ALA A 598 -1.76 -39.30 7.01
C ALA A 598 -1.84 -40.12 8.33
N ALA A 599 -1.03 -41.19 8.45
CA ALA A 599 -0.96 -42.00 9.67
C ALA A 599 -0.21 -41.28 10.80
N MET A 600 0.69 -40.33 10.51
CA MET A 600 1.54 -39.67 11.52
C MET A 600 1.07 -38.22 11.84
N SER A 601 0.43 -37.54 10.88
CA SER A 601 0.01 -36.15 11.02
C SER A 601 -1.17 -36.02 11.99
N THR A 602 -1.12 -35.02 12.85
CA THR A 602 -2.22 -34.61 13.72
C THR A 602 -3.08 -33.51 13.14
N SER A 603 -2.74 -33.03 11.93
CA SER A 603 -3.46 -31.95 11.24
C SER A 603 -4.93 -32.33 11.01
N PRO A 604 -5.88 -31.41 11.31
CA PRO A 604 -7.30 -31.61 11.04
C PRO A 604 -7.62 -31.77 9.57
N PHE A 605 -6.70 -31.34 8.67
CA PHE A 605 -6.88 -31.39 7.22
C PHE A 605 -6.54 -32.73 6.55
N VAL A 606 -6.00 -33.69 7.30
CA VAL A 606 -5.68 -35.04 6.77
C VAL A 606 -6.90 -35.69 6.11
N ARG A 607 -8.07 -35.60 6.76
CA ARG A 607 -9.30 -36.20 6.22
C ARG A 607 -9.74 -35.52 4.93
N GLU A 608 -9.69 -34.17 4.88
CA GLU A 608 -10.03 -33.40 3.69
C GLU A 608 -9.15 -33.78 2.49
N LEU A 609 -7.84 -33.83 2.71
CA LEU A 609 -6.88 -34.21 1.68
C LEU A 609 -7.01 -35.67 1.28
N SER A 610 -7.27 -36.60 2.22
CA SER A 610 -7.50 -38.01 1.89
C SER A 610 -8.71 -38.22 0.98
N ILE A 611 -9.79 -37.47 1.25
CA ILE A 611 -10.98 -37.45 0.36
C ILE A 611 -10.62 -36.92 -1.03
N LEU A 612 -9.88 -35.82 -1.10
CA LEU A 612 -9.41 -35.22 -2.33
C LEU A 612 -8.58 -36.22 -3.17
N PHE A 613 -7.77 -37.06 -2.50
CA PHE A 613 -6.96 -38.09 -3.11
C PHE A 613 -7.73 -39.39 -3.37
N GLY A 614 -9.04 -39.43 -3.06
CA GLY A 614 -9.95 -40.54 -3.40
C GLY A 614 -10.02 -41.65 -2.36
N ASP A 615 -9.67 -41.39 -1.10
CA ASP A 615 -9.85 -42.37 -0.01
C ASP A 615 -11.32 -42.45 0.42
N GLY A 616 -12.00 -43.53 0.04
CA GLY A 616 -13.41 -43.74 0.35
C GLY A 616 -13.68 -43.91 1.87
N ARG A 617 -12.72 -44.42 2.65
CA ARG A 617 -12.87 -44.58 4.11
C ARG A 617 -12.90 -43.21 4.80
N ALA A 618 -12.02 -42.28 4.38
CA ALA A 618 -12.01 -40.94 4.92
C ALA A 618 -13.35 -40.21 4.61
N LEU A 619 -13.93 -40.47 3.45
CA LEU A 619 -15.26 -39.95 3.10
C LEU A 619 -16.36 -40.53 4.02
N ASP A 620 -16.33 -41.82 4.28
CA ASP A 620 -17.33 -42.47 5.15
C ASP A 620 -17.19 -42.00 6.62
N GLU A 621 -15.99 -41.79 7.11
CA GLU A 621 -15.77 -41.16 8.43
C GLU A 621 -16.36 -39.75 8.52
N VAL A 622 -16.15 -38.91 7.52
CA VAL A 622 -16.71 -37.56 7.49
C VAL A 622 -18.23 -37.57 7.41
N LYS A 623 -18.81 -38.52 6.66
CA LYS A 623 -20.28 -38.76 6.65
C LYS A 623 -20.78 -39.19 8.04
N ALA A 624 -20.08 -40.08 8.72
CA ALA A 624 -20.44 -40.50 10.07
C ALA A 624 -20.44 -39.29 11.03
N ILE A 625 -19.39 -38.45 11.02
CA ILE A 625 -19.32 -37.23 11.86
C ILE A 625 -20.50 -36.27 11.57
N ALA A 626 -20.82 -36.01 10.28
CA ALA A 626 -21.91 -35.12 9.94
C ALA A 626 -23.28 -35.63 10.40
N LEU A 627 -23.47 -36.95 10.44
CA LEU A 627 -24.74 -37.59 10.78
C LEU A 627 -24.89 -37.92 12.27
N ASP A 628 -23.82 -38.03 13.03
CA ASP A 628 -23.83 -38.38 14.45
C ASP A 628 -24.32 -37.16 15.29
N ASP A 629 -25.45 -37.34 15.95
CA ASP A 629 -26.04 -36.29 16.81
C ASP A 629 -25.31 -36.09 18.15
N LYS A 630 -24.42 -36.99 18.52
CA LYS A 630 -23.57 -36.91 19.71
C LYS A 630 -22.30 -36.05 19.48
N VAL A 631 -21.95 -35.77 18.21
CA VAL A 631 -20.83 -34.93 17.86
C VAL A 631 -21.24 -33.46 17.95
N GLU A 632 -20.35 -32.63 18.50
CA GLU A 632 -20.56 -31.19 18.64
C GLU A 632 -20.87 -30.51 17.30
N LEU A 633 -21.81 -29.56 17.32
CA LEU A 633 -22.34 -28.90 16.12
C LEU A 633 -21.27 -28.30 15.20
N PRO A 634 -20.22 -27.61 15.69
CA PRO A 634 -19.15 -27.06 14.83
C PRO A 634 -18.40 -28.15 14.04
N ALA A 635 -18.15 -29.29 14.65
CA ALA A 635 -17.48 -30.41 13.96
C ALA A 635 -18.37 -31.05 12.89
N ARG A 636 -19.67 -31.19 13.16
CA ARG A 636 -20.66 -31.66 12.18
C ARG A 636 -20.81 -30.67 11.02
N GLU A 637 -20.81 -29.38 11.30
CA GLU A 637 -20.88 -28.33 10.28
C GLU A 637 -19.63 -28.36 9.38
N ALA A 638 -18.44 -28.50 9.95
CA ALA A 638 -17.19 -28.62 9.21
C ALA A 638 -17.21 -29.89 8.33
N ALA A 639 -17.66 -31.02 8.87
CA ALA A 639 -17.81 -32.26 8.11
C ALA A 639 -18.79 -32.11 6.95
N LEU A 640 -19.93 -31.46 7.14
CA LEU A 640 -20.91 -31.19 6.09
C LEU A 640 -20.33 -30.29 5.00
N LYS A 641 -19.59 -29.24 5.36
CA LYS A 641 -18.89 -28.37 4.39
C LYS A 641 -17.89 -29.17 3.53
N THR A 642 -17.09 -30.04 4.14
CA THR A 642 -16.15 -30.95 3.45
C THR A 642 -16.90 -31.87 2.46
N LEU A 643 -18.06 -32.41 2.85
CA LEU A 643 -18.90 -33.23 1.96
C LEU A 643 -19.47 -32.43 0.79
N ILE A 644 -19.86 -31.18 1.02
CA ILE A 644 -20.37 -30.28 -0.04
C ILE A 644 -19.27 -29.97 -1.05
N GLU A 645 -18.04 -29.73 -0.59
CA GLU A 645 -16.89 -29.48 -1.45
C GLU A 645 -16.50 -30.72 -2.27
N SER A 646 -16.44 -31.90 -1.63
CA SER A 646 -16.08 -33.16 -2.29
C SER A 646 -17.16 -33.74 -3.23
N ARG A 647 -18.43 -33.33 -3.02
CA ARG A 647 -19.60 -33.73 -3.83
C ARG A 647 -19.74 -35.27 -4.02
N PRO A 648 -19.84 -36.05 -2.95
CA PRO A 648 -20.07 -37.48 -3.08
C PRO A 648 -21.40 -37.76 -3.78
N PRO A 649 -21.55 -38.94 -4.43
CA PRO A 649 -22.76 -39.27 -5.18
C PRO A 649 -24.06 -39.18 -4.36
N ASP A 650 -23.99 -39.41 -3.05
CA ASP A 650 -25.10 -39.38 -2.10
C ASP A 650 -25.24 -38.04 -1.37
N LEU A 651 -24.50 -37.00 -1.79
CA LEU A 651 -24.54 -35.65 -1.15
C LEU A 651 -25.95 -35.10 -1.02
N ARG A 652 -26.78 -35.25 -2.07
CA ARG A 652 -28.17 -34.79 -2.04
C ARG A 652 -28.92 -35.41 -0.89
N ALA A 653 -28.91 -36.72 -0.77
CA ALA A 653 -29.63 -37.45 0.28
C ALA A 653 -29.12 -37.06 1.68
N LEU A 654 -27.82 -36.84 1.85
CA LEU A 654 -27.21 -36.36 3.09
C LEU A 654 -27.72 -34.96 3.46
N CYS A 655 -27.69 -34.03 2.52
CA CYS A 655 -28.15 -32.67 2.72
C CYS A 655 -29.67 -32.62 2.99
N GLU A 656 -30.46 -33.45 2.30
CA GLU A 656 -31.91 -33.56 2.57
C GLU A 656 -32.20 -34.05 3.99
N LYS A 657 -31.39 -34.97 4.53
CA LYS A 657 -31.50 -35.47 5.90
C LYS A 657 -31.08 -34.43 6.93
N LEU A 658 -30.08 -33.61 6.63
CA LEU A 658 -29.55 -32.60 7.56
C LEU A 658 -30.25 -31.22 7.45
N LEU A 659 -31.13 -31.02 6.47
CA LEU A 659 -31.82 -29.75 6.24
C LEU A 659 -32.69 -29.33 7.46
N GLU A 660 -33.24 -30.29 8.20
CA GLU A 660 -34.08 -30.00 9.35
C GLU A 660 -33.31 -30.01 10.68
N VAL A 661 -31.99 -30.27 10.65
CA VAL A 661 -31.16 -30.24 11.85
C VAL A 661 -30.79 -28.80 12.17
N ARG A 662 -31.18 -28.33 13.36
CA ARG A 662 -30.91 -26.97 13.81
C ARG A 662 -29.40 -26.67 13.79
N GLY A 663 -29.00 -25.58 13.14
CA GLY A 663 -27.61 -25.17 12.98
C GLY A 663 -26.87 -25.78 11.76
N LEU A 664 -27.40 -26.88 11.16
CA LEU A 664 -26.86 -27.45 9.91
C LEU A 664 -27.70 -27.13 8.67
N GLY A 665 -28.97 -26.74 8.88
CA GLY A 665 -29.95 -26.58 7.81
C GLY A 665 -29.49 -25.63 6.70
N VAL A 666 -28.91 -24.48 7.04
CA VAL A 666 -28.42 -23.51 6.06
C VAL A 666 -27.26 -24.05 5.22
N VAL A 667 -26.34 -24.78 5.85
CA VAL A 667 -25.21 -25.42 5.16
C VAL A 667 -25.73 -26.54 4.25
N ALA A 668 -26.69 -27.33 4.72
CA ALA A 668 -27.35 -28.37 3.94
C ALA A 668 -28.12 -27.78 2.74
N ALA A 669 -28.80 -26.63 2.90
CA ALA A 669 -29.47 -25.91 1.81
C ALA A 669 -28.48 -25.50 0.71
N ARG A 670 -27.29 -24.99 1.08
CA ARG A 670 -26.23 -24.69 0.11
C ARG A 670 -25.75 -25.94 -0.65
N GLY A 671 -25.64 -27.07 0.04
CA GLY A 671 -25.32 -28.34 -0.60
C GLY A 671 -26.41 -28.79 -1.58
N LEU A 672 -27.67 -28.62 -1.24
CA LEU A 672 -28.81 -28.90 -2.12
C LEU A 672 -28.86 -27.98 -3.34
N ALA A 673 -28.43 -26.74 -3.20
CA ALA A 673 -28.36 -25.79 -4.31
C ALA A 673 -27.39 -26.20 -5.44
N LEU A 674 -26.52 -27.17 -5.18
CA LEU A 674 -25.65 -27.75 -6.24
C LEU A 674 -26.42 -28.67 -7.20
N SER A 675 -27.59 -29.14 -6.84
CA SER A 675 -28.48 -29.92 -7.71
C SER A 675 -29.30 -29.02 -8.61
N GLU A 676 -29.56 -29.49 -9.84
CA GLU A 676 -30.40 -28.76 -10.83
C GLU A 676 -31.89 -29.09 -10.73
N ASP A 677 -32.28 -30.00 -9.82
CA ASP A 677 -33.64 -30.44 -9.68
C ASP A 677 -34.56 -29.32 -9.11
N PRO A 678 -35.56 -28.84 -9.88
CA PRO A 678 -36.50 -27.81 -9.43
C PRO A 678 -37.24 -28.15 -8.13
N ALA A 679 -37.44 -29.44 -7.84
CA ALA A 679 -38.13 -29.89 -6.63
C ALA A 679 -37.41 -29.48 -5.35
N ILE A 680 -36.08 -29.27 -5.42
CA ILE A 680 -35.29 -28.78 -4.31
C ILE A 680 -35.62 -27.32 -4.02
N GLY A 681 -35.74 -26.48 -5.02
CA GLY A 681 -36.17 -25.08 -4.85
C GLY A 681 -37.50 -24.98 -4.13
N VAL A 682 -38.46 -25.80 -4.54
CA VAL A 682 -39.80 -25.90 -3.90
C VAL A 682 -39.68 -26.34 -2.44
N ARG A 683 -38.83 -27.34 -2.16
CA ARG A 683 -38.59 -27.84 -0.78
C ARG A 683 -37.97 -26.78 0.11
N LEU A 684 -36.93 -26.08 -0.41
CA LEU A 684 -36.26 -25.01 0.32
C LEU A 684 -37.16 -23.81 0.60
N ALA A 685 -37.97 -23.38 -0.39
CA ALA A 685 -38.90 -22.29 -0.23
C ALA A 685 -39.97 -22.63 0.80
N LYS A 686 -40.53 -23.84 0.80
CA LYS A 686 -41.51 -24.31 1.80
C LYS A 686 -40.90 -24.44 3.21
N ALA A 687 -39.63 -24.77 3.31
CA ALA A 687 -38.90 -24.85 4.59
C ALA A 687 -38.53 -23.48 5.18
N TYR A 688 -38.66 -22.40 4.43
CA TYR A 688 -38.19 -21.06 4.78
C TYR A 688 -38.51 -20.61 6.20
N ARG A 689 -39.76 -20.82 6.66
CA ARG A 689 -40.19 -20.41 7.99
C ARG A 689 -39.60 -21.23 9.15
N LYS A 690 -39.00 -22.38 8.86
CA LYS A 690 -38.32 -23.22 9.86
C LYS A 690 -36.94 -22.66 10.27
N PHE A 691 -36.36 -21.75 9.46
CA PHE A 691 -35.08 -21.12 9.70
C PHE A 691 -35.23 -19.88 10.58
N SER A 692 -34.20 -19.61 11.41
CA SER A 692 -34.08 -18.39 12.18
C SER A 692 -33.96 -17.17 11.24
N GLN A 693 -34.24 -15.96 11.75
CA GLN A 693 -34.19 -14.74 10.95
C GLN A 693 -32.78 -14.51 10.31
N GLN A 694 -31.70 -14.83 11.03
CA GLN A 694 -30.32 -14.73 10.52
C GLN A 694 -30.04 -15.74 9.40
N GLU A 695 -30.56 -16.96 9.53
CA GLU A 695 -30.39 -18.03 8.53
C GLU A 695 -31.20 -17.78 7.26
N ARG A 696 -32.34 -17.09 7.34
CA ARG A 696 -33.21 -16.78 6.20
C ARG A 696 -32.52 -15.96 5.12
N THR A 697 -31.67 -15.01 5.50
CA THR A 697 -30.88 -14.22 4.52
C THR A 697 -30.01 -15.14 3.66
N THR A 698 -29.30 -16.07 4.26
CA THR A 698 -28.47 -17.03 3.53
C THR A 698 -29.29 -18.01 2.69
N LEU A 699 -30.49 -18.38 3.17
CA LEU A 699 -31.39 -19.24 2.40
C LEU A 699 -31.97 -18.49 1.19
N LEU A 700 -32.24 -17.19 1.29
CA LEU A 700 -32.63 -16.34 0.16
C LEU A 700 -31.54 -16.27 -0.89
N ASP A 701 -30.26 -16.07 -0.50
CA ASP A 701 -29.15 -16.12 -1.43
C ASP A 701 -29.11 -17.45 -2.24
N THR A 702 -29.45 -18.55 -1.55
CA THR A 702 -29.55 -19.88 -2.17
C THR A 702 -30.72 -19.96 -3.13
N LEU A 703 -31.87 -19.44 -2.77
CA LEU A 703 -33.10 -19.49 -3.56
C LEU A 703 -33.05 -18.59 -4.81
N VAL A 704 -32.34 -17.48 -4.75
CA VAL A 704 -32.16 -16.59 -5.91
C VAL A 704 -30.96 -16.96 -6.79
N ALA A 705 -30.24 -18.06 -6.48
CA ALA A 705 -29.08 -18.47 -7.26
C ALA A 705 -29.42 -19.16 -8.61
N ARG A 706 -30.70 -19.60 -8.80
CA ARG A 706 -31.14 -20.32 -10.01
C ARG A 706 -32.58 -19.95 -10.40
N PRO A 707 -32.92 -19.93 -11.71
CA PRO A 707 -34.28 -19.58 -12.16
C PRO A 707 -35.37 -20.44 -11.54
N ALA A 708 -35.22 -21.76 -11.51
CA ALA A 708 -36.22 -22.68 -10.95
C ALA A 708 -36.42 -22.49 -9.45
N PHE A 709 -35.37 -22.12 -8.70
CA PHE A 709 -35.44 -21.87 -7.27
C PHE A 709 -36.06 -20.49 -6.99
N ALA A 710 -35.71 -19.50 -7.80
CA ALA A 710 -36.30 -18.17 -7.75
C ALA A 710 -37.82 -18.22 -8.02
N LYS A 711 -38.25 -19.09 -8.99
CA LYS A 711 -39.67 -19.33 -9.23
C LYS A 711 -40.37 -19.87 -8.00
N ALA A 712 -39.81 -20.89 -7.35
CA ALA A 712 -40.36 -21.47 -6.14
C ALA A 712 -40.44 -20.45 -4.98
N LEU A 713 -39.44 -19.57 -4.85
CA LEU A 713 -39.46 -18.47 -3.90
C LEU A 713 -40.62 -17.50 -4.18
N LEU A 714 -40.76 -17.07 -5.44
CA LEU A 714 -41.83 -16.16 -5.84
C LEU A 714 -43.24 -16.79 -5.69
N ASP A 715 -43.38 -18.09 -5.92
CA ASP A 715 -44.63 -18.82 -5.69
C ASP A 715 -45.02 -18.80 -4.19
N GLU A 716 -44.08 -19.02 -3.27
CA GLU A 716 -44.30 -18.95 -1.81
C GLU A 716 -44.49 -17.51 -1.32
N MET A 717 -43.92 -16.53 -1.99
CA MET A 717 -44.19 -15.12 -1.72
C MET A 717 -45.60 -14.72 -2.18
N ALA A 718 -46.06 -15.20 -3.34
CA ALA A 718 -47.40 -14.97 -3.87
C ALA A 718 -48.46 -15.57 -2.97
N SER A 719 -48.22 -16.72 -2.35
CA SER A 719 -49.09 -17.34 -1.36
C SER A 719 -49.12 -16.62 0.01
N GLY A 720 -48.22 -15.66 0.25
CA GLY A 720 -48.01 -14.99 1.52
C GLY A 720 -47.23 -15.81 2.55
N ALA A 721 -46.65 -16.95 2.14
CA ALA A 721 -45.81 -17.77 3.02
C ALA A 721 -44.44 -17.12 3.32
N ILE A 722 -43.92 -16.33 2.42
CA ILE A 722 -42.67 -15.55 2.57
C ILE A 722 -43.03 -14.06 2.43
N ALA A 723 -42.57 -13.24 3.37
CA ALA A 723 -42.89 -11.81 3.38
C ALA A 723 -42.12 -11.05 2.28
N LYS A 724 -42.78 -10.06 1.65
CA LYS A 724 -42.12 -9.19 0.66
C LYS A 724 -40.88 -8.47 1.20
N ALA A 725 -40.92 -8.09 2.47
CA ALA A 725 -39.83 -7.37 3.14
C ALA A 725 -38.55 -8.22 3.29
N ASP A 726 -38.65 -9.54 3.23
CA ASP A 726 -37.49 -10.42 3.36
C ASP A 726 -36.66 -10.40 2.09
N LEU A 727 -37.22 -10.11 0.90
CA LEU A 727 -36.50 -10.01 -0.36
C LEU A 727 -35.97 -8.60 -0.57
N THR A 728 -34.66 -8.46 -0.63
CA THR A 728 -33.98 -7.16 -0.85
C THR A 728 -33.96 -6.78 -2.34
N SER A 729 -33.69 -5.48 -2.63
CA SER A 729 -33.49 -5.02 -4.00
C SER A 729 -32.27 -5.66 -4.69
N PHE A 730 -31.31 -6.18 -3.92
CA PHE A 730 -30.18 -6.96 -4.44
C PHE A 730 -30.67 -8.31 -5.00
N HIS A 731 -31.42 -9.07 -4.22
CA HIS A 731 -32.03 -10.33 -4.64
C HIS A 731 -32.95 -10.16 -5.85
N ALA A 732 -33.76 -9.11 -5.86
CA ALA A 732 -34.65 -8.81 -6.98
C ALA A 732 -33.87 -8.52 -8.29
N ARG A 733 -32.74 -7.79 -8.20
CA ARG A 733 -31.87 -7.60 -9.36
C ARG A 733 -31.23 -8.89 -9.85
N GLN A 734 -30.88 -9.80 -8.94
CA GLN A 734 -30.31 -11.09 -9.29
C GLN A 734 -31.33 -11.95 -10.05
N ILE A 735 -32.62 -11.96 -9.61
CA ILE A 735 -33.72 -12.66 -10.31
C ILE A 735 -33.91 -12.07 -11.72
N ARG A 736 -33.93 -10.74 -11.86
CA ARG A 736 -34.01 -10.10 -13.20
C ARG A 736 -32.79 -10.42 -14.09
N GLY A 737 -31.62 -10.60 -13.50
CA GLY A 737 -30.41 -10.97 -14.23
C GLY A 737 -30.44 -12.35 -14.89
N PHE A 738 -31.47 -13.17 -14.64
CA PHE A 738 -31.70 -14.40 -15.39
C PHE A 738 -32.26 -14.18 -16.80
N GLU A 739 -32.71 -12.95 -17.08
CA GLU A 739 -33.32 -12.58 -18.38
C GLU A 739 -34.54 -13.45 -18.76
N ASP A 740 -35.25 -13.98 -17.75
CA ASP A 740 -36.49 -14.77 -17.89
C ASP A 740 -37.67 -13.83 -17.75
N GLU A 741 -38.45 -13.66 -18.83
CA GLU A 741 -39.60 -12.76 -18.85
C GLU A 741 -40.69 -13.19 -17.89
N ALA A 742 -40.93 -14.51 -17.71
CA ALA A 742 -41.96 -15.03 -16.82
C ALA A 742 -41.60 -14.76 -15.35
N LEU A 743 -40.33 -14.98 -14.97
CA LEU A 743 -39.84 -14.67 -13.63
C LEU A 743 -39.86 -13.16 -13.35
N THR A 744 -39.45 -12.35 -14.33
CA THR A 744 -39.45 -10.90 -14.22
C THR A 744 -40.86 -10.36 -14.00
N LYS A 745 -41.86 -10.88 -14.75
CA LYS A 745 -43.24 -10.53 -14.60
C LYS A 745 -43.79 -10.94 -13.20
N GLN A 746 -43.53 -12.18 -12.80
CA GLN A 746 -43.93 -12.67 -11.48
C GLN A 746 -43.31 -11.88 -10.33
N LEU A 747 -42.01 -11.52 -10.46
CA LEU A 747 -41.31 -10.66 -9.49
C LEU A 747 -42.01 -9.31 -9.35
N SER A 748 -42.34 -8.66 -10.46
CA SER A 748 -43.04 -7.37 -10.46
C SER A 748 -44.44 -7.46 -9.79
N GLU A 749 -45.18 -8.53 -10.05
CA GLU A 749 -46.48 -8.77 -9.46
C GLU A 749 -46.42 -9.01 -7.94
N VAL A 750 -45.44 -9.81 -7.49
CA VAL A 750 -45.36 -10.26 -6.08
C VAL A 750 -44.58 -9.29 -5.22
N TRP A 751 -43.45 -8.78 -5.70
CA TRP A 751 -42.54 -7.94 -4.90
C TRP A 751 -42.67 -6.46 -5.22
N GLY A 752 -42.89 -6.11 -6.48
CA GLY A 752 -42.98 -4.75 -6.98
C GLY A 752 -41.91 -4.44 -8.04
N GLU A 753 -42.01 -3.26 -8.63
CA GLU A 753 -41.04 -2.85 -9.67
C GLU A 753 -39.74 -2.37 -9.08
N LEU A 754 -38.62 -2.83 -9.66
CA LEU A 754 -37.30 -2.28 -9.43
C LEU A 754 -37.22 -0.91 -10.11
N ARG A 755 -37.19 0.15 -9.35
CA ARG A 755 -36.91 1.49 -9.90
C ARG A 755 -35.47 1.48 -10.47
N GLU A 756 -35.33 1.73 -11.74
CA GLU A 756 -34.05 1.95 -12.38
C GLU A 756 -33.47 3.28 -11.93
N SER A 757 -32.52 3.24 -10.99
CA SER A 757 -32.01 4.43 -10.29
C SER A 757 -31.26 5.43 -11.18
N ALA A 758 -30.90 5.07 -12.43
CA ALA A 758 -30.14 5.96 -13.31
C ALA A 758 -31.02 6.85 -14.20
N ALA A 759 -32.12 6.35 -14.74
CA ALA A 759 -33.05 7.13 -15.56
C ALA A 759 -33.93 8.06 -14.71
N ASP A 760 -34.42 7.57 -13.57
CA ASP A 760 -35.23 8.38 -12.65
C ASP A 760 -34.44 9.46 -11.93
N LYS A 761 -33.19 9.19 -11.57
CA LYS A 761 -32.28 10.23 -11.05
C LYS A 761 -31.92 11.26 -12.10
N LYS A 762 -31.70 10.87 -13.35
CA LYS A 762 -31.45 11.78 -14.44
C LYS A 762 -32.68 12.66 -14.73
N ALA A 763 -33.87 12.07 -14.77
CA ALA A 763 -35.13 12.80 -14.93
C ALA A 763 -35.44 13.72 -13.75
N LEU A 764 -35.13 13.29 -12.51
CA LEU A 764 -35.29 14.13 -11.31
C LEU A 764 -34.28 15.28 -11.27
N VAL A 765 -33.01 15.03 -11.66
CA VAL A 765 -31.98 16.06 -11.78
C VAL A 765 -32.34 17.08 -12.86
N GLU A 766 -32.84 16.67 -14.03
CA GLU A 766 -33.32 17.58 -15.07
C GLU A 766 -34.54 18.39 -14.59
N LYS A 767 -35.42 17.79 -13.80
CA LYS A 767 -36.59 18.48 -13.22
C LYS A 767 -36.22 19.45 -12.08
N LEU A 768 -35.07 19.27 -11.45
CA LEU A 768 -34.56 20.15 -10.38
C LEU A 768 -33.61 21.22 -10.92
N LYS A 769 -33.18 21.14 -12.18
CA LYS A 769 -32.39 22.16 -12.87
C LYS A 769 -33.25 23.28 -13.55
N GLY A 770 -34.57 23.11 -13.65
CA GLY A 770 -35.54 24.11 -14.07
C GLY A 770 -36.26 24.73 -12.88
#